data_0a0165275a235ead3212fea366726b61
#
_entry.id   0a0165275a235ead3212fea366726b61
#
_cell.length_a   1.000
_cell.length_b   1.000
_cell.length_c   1.000
_cell.angle_alpha   90.00
_cell.angle_beta   90.00
_cell.angle_gamma   90.00
#
_symmetry.space_group_name_H-M   'P 1'
#
loop_
_entity.id
_entity.type
_entity.pdbx_description
1 polymer ?
#
loop_
_entity_poly.entity_id
_entity_poly.type
_entity_poly.pdbx_seq_one_letter_code
_entity_poly.pdbx_strand_id
1 'polypeptide(L)'
;MSIKIRKQDALNYHMQGQPGKIEVVPTKVLSSQLDLALAYSPGVAEPCKEIAANKEDVYKYTSKGNLVAVISNGTAVLGLGDIGPEAAKPVMEGKAVLFKKYAGIDSFDIEIDEKDPDALIKIVKSLEPTFGGINLEDIKAPECFKIETELRAKMKIPIMHDDQHGTAIISSAALLNALELVGKKIQDVVLVLNGAGAAAVSCTRLYIALGLRRENVIMCDSKGVIRKDRPNLDATKLEFATDRNIHTLQEAIRGADVFVGLSIGDILTPEDILAMSKDPIVFALANPNPEIAYDVAMKSRPDVVMATGRSDHPNQVNNVLGFPYIFRGALDVRATEINEEMKLAAVHALAELAKEPVPDIVNKAYNIEKLNFGRHYLIPKPLDPRLITTISPAVAKAAMDSGIAKNPITDWGAYHVELQKRIGIDQKFMNRIIDRAKQNPKRVVFAEATHHKILKAAQILVDEGIAQPILLGDPKEIQGLIAEHKLELNCPIIYPRHEKETVERYAHILYEKRQRKGLTYRDCIKLMQDRNYFAAMMVETGEADALVSGLTKDYPKTILPSLQIIGTAPGVRRVAGMYIIMTKKGNFFFGDCTVNVEPDAQELTEIIGLTARGAKFFDIEPRVAVLSYSNFGSSKGDIPDKTREAVRIVKQNHPNLIIDGDIQANVALNTELQKEMYPFSALSKEGANTLIFPNLTAANIAYKLLMEIGGAEAIGPILLGMKKPVHVLQLGSSIREIVNIAAIAVVDAQLFEKNQHI
;
A
#
# COMPACT_ATOMS: atom_id res chain seq x y z
N MET A 1 -17.24 14.46 6.23
CA MET A 1 -18.61 14.36 5.72
C MET A 1 -19.03 12.91 5.82
N SER A 2 -20.15 12.61 6.50
CA SER A 2 -20.71 11.25 6.52
C SER A 2 -21.18 10.87 5.11
N ILE A 3 -20.69 9.77 4.58
CA ILE A 3 -21.16 9.22 3.29
C ILE A 3 -22.59 8.74 3.53
N LYS A 4 -23.57 9.46 3.00
CA LYS A 4 -25.01 9.07 3.12
C LYS A 4 -25.32 8.10 1.97
N ILE A 5 -25.33 6.80 2.27
CA ILE A 5 -25.72 5.76 1.30
C ILE A 5 -27.25 5.68 1.26
N ARG A 6 -27.84 5.85 0.06
CA ARG A 6 -29.26 5.65 -0.15
C ARG A 6 -29.55 4.17 -0.47
N LYS A 7 -30.72 3.68 -0.10
CA LYS A 7 -31.15 2.30 -0.42
C LYS A 7 -30.98 1.97 -1.92
N GLN A 8 -31.37 2.89 -2.79
CA GLN A 8 -31.28 2.66 -4.24
C GLN A 8 -29.83 2.60 -4.74
N ASP A 9 -28.90 3.38 -4.16
CA ASP A 9 -27.49 3.34 -4.53
C ASP A 9 -26.88 1.97 -4.20
N ALA A 10 -27.22 1.41 -3.03
CA ALA A 10 -26.80 0.07 -2.62
C ALA A 10 -27.37 -1.02 -3.55
N LEU A 11 -28.65 -0.94 -3.90
CA LEU A 11 -29.29 -1.89 -4.83
C LEU A 11 -28.65 -1.80 -6.23
N ASN A 12 -28.47 -0.58 -6.73
CA ASN A 12 -27.85 -0.35 -8.03
C ASN A 12 -26.43 -0.90 -8.10
N TYR A 13 -25.61 -0.72 -7.03
CA TYR A 13 -24.26 -1.25 -6.95
C TYR A 13 -24.21 -2.77 -7.15
N HIS A 14 -25.19 -3.52 -6.63
CA HIS A 14 -25.24 -4.97 -6.77
C HIS A 14 -25.82 -5.47 -8.10
N MET A 15 -26.58 -4.61 -8.81
CA MET A 15 -27.25 -4.97 -10.08
C MET A 15 -26.51 -4.48 -11.32
N GLN A 16 -25.68 -3.42 -11.22
CA GLN A 16 -25.03 -2.80 -12.37
C GLN A 16 -24.01 -3.73 -13.03
N GLY A 17 -24.04 -3.80 -14.39
CA GLY A 17 -23.17 -4.67 -15.15
C GLY A 17 -23.53 -6.14 -14.97
N GLN A 18 -22.56 -6.97 -14.62
CA GLN A 18 -22.79 -8.34 -14.21
C GLN A 18 -23.28 -8.34 -12.75
N PRO A 19 -24.45 -8.95 -12.46
CA PRO A 19 -24.94 -9.01 -11.08
C PRO A 19 -23.99 -9.76 -10.15
N GLY A 20 -23.96 -9.32 -8.88
CA GLY A 20 -23.03 -9.85 -7.88
C GLY A 20 -21.72 -9.07 -7.82
N LYS A 21 -20.73 -9.60 -7.09
CA LYS A 21 -19.44 -8.93 -6.82
C LYS A 21 -18.23 -9.79 -7.14
N ILE A 22 -18.42 -11.06 -7.49
CA ILE A 22 -17.35 -12.00 -7.79
C ILE A 22 -17.56 -12.64 -9.15
N GLU A 23 -16.45 -13.00 -9.79
CA GLU A 23 -16.40 -13.81 -11.01
C GLU A 23 -15.24 -14.79 -10.93
N VAL A 24 -15.31 -15.88 -11.70
CA VAL A 24 -14.21 -16.86 -11.81
C VAL A 24 -13.52 -16.66 -13.14
N VAL A 25 -12.22 -16.35 -13.10
CA VAL A 25 -11.40 -16.04 -14.26
C VAL A 25 -10.29 -17.08 -14.41
N PRO A 26 -10.07 -17.67 -15.61
CA PRO A 26 -8.97 -18.59 -15.86
C PRO A 26 -7.60 -17.93 -15.61
N THR A 27 -6.69 -18.66 -14.97
CA THR A 27 -5.29 -18.22 -14.77
C THR A 27 -4.36 -18.65 -15.91
N LYS A 28 -4.83 -19.53 -16.79
CA LYS A 28 -4.10 -20.05 -17.95
C LYS A 28 -4.78 -19.63 -19.24
N VAL A 29 -3.98 -19.37 -20.26
CA VAL A 29 -4.49 -19.08 -21.61
C VAL A 29 -5.03 -20.37 -22.22
N LEU A 30 -6.17 -20.29 -22.90
CA LEU A 30 -6.78 -21.37 -23.66
C LEU A 30 -7.08 -20.86 -25.08
N SER A 31 -6.05 -20.82 -25.93
CA SER A 31 -6.12 -20.25 -27.27
C SER A 31 -5.74 -21.24 -28.40
N SER A 32 -5.20 -22.40 -28.06
CA SER A 32 -4.77 -23.44 -29.00
C SER A 32 -5.27 -24.84 -28.63
N GLN A 33 -5.23 -25.74 -29.60
CA GLN A 33 -5.53 -27.15 -29.36
C GLN A 33 -4.55 -27.78 -28.35
N LEU A 34 -3.31 -27.32 -28.34
CA LEU A 34 -2.31 -27.77 -27.36
C LEU A 34 -2.69 -27.30 -25.94
N ASP A 35 -3.13 -26.03 -25.78
CA ASP A 35 -3.56 -25.52 -24.48
C ASP A 35 -4.77 -26.34 -23.96
N LEU A 36 -5.71 -26.67 -24.84
CA LEU A 36 -6.86 -27.52 -24.49
C LEU A 36 -6.43 -28.93 -24.05
N ALA A 37 -5.49 -29.52 -24.75
CA ALA A 37 -4.95 -30.82 -24.40
C ALA A 37 -4.20 -30.83 -23.06
N LEU A 38 -3.47 -29.75 -22.75
CA LEU A 38 -2.78 -29.58 -21.47
C LEU A 38 -3.74 -29.25 -20.31
N ALA A 39 -4.73 -28.39 -20.57
CA ALA A 39 -5.66 -27.94 -19.55
C ALA A 39 -6.71 -29.01 -19.16
N TYR A 40 -7.06 -29.90 -20.05
CA TYR A 40 -8.10 -30.91 -19.81
C TYR A 40 -7.64 -32.31 -20.22
N SER A 41 -7.95 -32.81 -21.41
CA SER A 41 -7.62 -34.17 -21.80
C SER A 41 -6.71 -34.21 -23.02
N PRO A 42 -5.58 -34.95 -22.97
CA PRO A 42 -5.14 -35.93 -21.96
C PRO A 42 -4.23 -35.40 -20.85
N GLY A 43 -3.69 -34.19 -20.98
CA GLY A 43 -2.61 -33.66 -20.14
C GLY A 43 -2.91 -33.58 -18.65
N VAL A 44 -4.18 -33.35 -18.28
CA VAL A 44 -4.63 -33.28 -16.88
C VAL A 44 -4.43 -34.57 -16.08
N ALA A 45 -4.26 -35.70 -16.76
CA ALA A 45 -4.02 -36.99 -16.11
C ALA A 45 -2.69 -37.03 -15.34
N GLU A 46 -1.67 -36.30 -15.77
CA GLU A 46 -0.37 -36.31 -15.12
C GLU A 46 -0.39 -35.64 -13.71
N PRO A 47 -0.85 -34.40 -13.53
CA PRO A 47 -1.01 -33.87 -12.18
C PRO A 47 -1.95 -34.68 -11.29
N CYS A 48 -2.98 -35.35 -11.85
CA CYS A 48 -3.83 -36.25 -11.07
C CYS A 48 -3.05 -37.45 -10.51
N LYS A 49 -2.16 -38.07 -11.30
CA LYS A 49 -1.29 -39.16 -10.85
C LYS A 49 -0.32 -38.71 -9.76
N GLU A 50 0.31 -37.58 -9.93
CA GLU A 50 1.22 -37.03 -8.93
C GLU A 50 0.50 -36.77 -7.59
N ILE A 51 -0.67 -36.14 -7.62
CA ILE A 51 -1.47 -35.87 -6.41
C ILE A 51 -1.97 -37.19 -5.78
N ALA A 52 -2.32 -38.21 -6.59
CA ALA A 52 -2.73 -39.53 -6.07
C ALA A 52 -1.55 -40.21 -5.35
N ALA A 53 -0.34 -40.07 -5.87
CA ALA A 53 0.88 -40.61 -5.25
C ALA A 53 1.30 -39.82 -3.99
N ASN A 54 1.18 -38.50 -4.01
CA ASN A 54 1.48 -37.63 -2.89
C ASN A 54 0.42 -36.52 -2.73
N LYS A 55 -0.46 -36.67 -1.73
CA LYS A 55 -1.56 -35.71 -1.51
C LYS A 55 -1.11 -34.25 -1.28
N GLU A 56 0.11 -34.03 -0.80
CA GLU A 56 0.65 -32.67 -0.60
C GLU A 56 0.89 -31.93 -1.94
N ASP A 57 1.03 -32.65 -3.05
CA ASP A 57 1.22 -32.06 -4.38
C ASP A 57 -0.05 -31.37 -4.91
N VAL A 58 -1.20 -31.50 -4.23
CA VAL A 58 -2.39 -30.68 -4.51
C VAL A 58 -2.09 -29.19 -4.39
N TYR A 59 -1.21 -28.77 -3.46
CA TYR A 59 -0.77 -27.38 -3.30
C TYR A 59 0.14 -26.89 -4.43
N LYS A 60 0.78 -27.81 -5.15
CA LYS A 60 1.67 -27.50 -6.28
C LYS A 60 0.91 -27.37 -7.60
N TYR A 61 -0.09 -28.20 -7.82
CA TYR A 61 -0.75 -28.32 -9.12
C TYR A 61 -2.14 -27.72 -9.17
N THR A 62 -2.71 -27.24 -8.05
CA THR A 62 -4.05 -26.65 -7.98
C THR A 62 -4.07 -25.30 -7.27
N SER A 63 -5.22 -24.63 -7.31
CA SER A 63 -5.44 -23.35 -6.61
C SER A 63 -5.63 -23.47 -5.10
N LYS A 64 -5.67 -24.70 -4.52
CA LYS A 64 -5.97 -24.96 -3.10
C LYS A 64 -5.19 -24.08 -2.15
N GLY A 65 -3.90 -23.86 -2.39
CA GLY A 65 -3.01 -23.10 -1.51
C GLY A 65 -3.37 -21.60 -1.39
N ASN A 66 -4.17 -21.07 -2.31
CA ASN A 66 -4.61 -19.67 -2.31
C ASN A 66 -6.13 -19.51 -2.26
N LEU A 67 -6.89 -20.57 -1.95
CA LEU A 67 -8.34 -20.57 -2.01
C LEU A 67 -8.95 -20.73 -0.62
N VAL A 68 -9.81 -19.79 -0.21
CA VAL A 68 -10.53 -19.78 1.07
C VAL A 68 -12.03 -19.89 0.82
N ALA A 69 -12.72 -20.76 1.56
CA ALA A 69 -14.17 -20.75 1.61
C ALA A 69 -14.67 -19.75 2.65
N VAL A 70 -15.63 -18.91 2.29
CA VAL A 70 -16.44 -18.11 3.22
C VAL A 70 -17.74 -18.87 3.43
N ILE A 71 -17.96 -19.43 4.61
CA ILE A 71 -19.09 -20.32 4.89
C ILE A 71 -20.06 -19.67 5.87
N SER A 72 -21.33 -19.62 5.48
CA SER A 72 -22.42 -19.11 6.30
C SER A 72 -23.67 -20.00 6.19
N ASN A 73 -24.50 -20.00 7.23
CA ASN A 73 -25.87 -20.51 7.16
C ASN A 73 -26.93 -19.42 7.35
N GLY A 74 -26.50 -18.16 7.34
CA GLY A 74 -27.38 -16.99 7.37
C GLY A 74 -28.19 -16.80 8.67
N THR A 75 -27.70 -17.34 9.80
CA THR A 75 -28.45 -17.33 11.07
C THR A 75 -28.14 -16.10 11.96
N ALA A 76 -27.14 -15.27 11.60
CA ALA A 76 -26.77 -14.05 12.39
C ALA A 76 -26.27 -12.90 11.49
N VAL A 77 -26.97 -12.58 10.41
CA VAL A 77 -26.50 -11.65 9.36
C VAL A 77 -26.59 -10.19 9.80
N LEU A 78 -25.46 -9.50 9.91
CA LEU A 78 -25.32 -8.02 10.05
C LEU A 78 -26.34 -7.32 10.97
N GLY A 79 -26.75 -7.93 12.09
CA GLY A 79 -27.80 -7.38 12.96
C GLY A 79 -29.22 -7.53 12.41
N LEU A 80 -29.42 -8.14 11.25
CA LEU A 80 -30.73 -8.53 10.71
C LEU A 80 -31.23 -9.86 11.30
N GLY A 81 -30.33 -10.62 11.91
CA GLY A 81 -30.62 -11.90 12.54
C GLY A 81 -30.68 -13.08 11.58
N ASP A 82 -31.57 -14.03 11.85
CA ASP A 82 -31.76 -15.25 11.05
C ASP A 82 -32.61 -14.94 9.80
N ILE A 83 -31.96 -14.56 8.72
CA ILE A 83 -32.62 -14.22 7.43
C ILE A 83 -32.40 -15.26 6.34
N GLY A 84 -31.69 -16.34 6.67
CA GLY A 84 -31.43 -17.47 5.78
C GLY A 84 -30.19 -17.31 4.87
N PRO A 85 -29.74 -18.43 4.28
CA PRO A 85 -28.49 -18.47 3.54
C PRO A 85 -28.53 -17.64 2.25
N GLU A 86 -29.64 -17.64 1.48
CA GLU A 86 -29.72 -16.87 0.23
C GLU A 86 -29.65 -15.36 0.49
N ALA A 87 -30.24 -14.88 1.57
CA ALA A 87 -30.21 -13.47 1.93
C ALA A 87 -28.85 -13.06 2.50
N ALA A 88 -28.05 -13.99 3.01
CA ALA A 88 -26.66 -13.77 3.46
C ALA A 88 -25.68 -13.61 2.28
N LYS A 89 -25.95 -14.17 1.10
CA LYS A 89 -25.04 -14.19 -0.03
C LYS A 89 -24.43 -12.85 -0.40
N PRO A 90 -25.14 -11.72 -0.46
CA PRO A 90 -24.51 -10.42 -0.75
C PRO A 90 -23.42 -10.02 0.25
N VAL A 91 -23.53 -10.45 1.50
CA VAL A 91 -22.51 -10.19 2.53
C VAL A 91 -21.29 -11.08 2.29
N MET A 92 -21.51 -12.37 1.99
CA MET A 92 -20.46 -13.37 1.77
C MET A 92 -19.65 -13.05 0.51
N GLU A 93 -20.29 -12.65 -0.60
CA GLU A 93 -19.58 -12.10 -1.77
C GLU A 93 -18.76 -10.87 -1.41
N GLY A 94 -19.27 -9.99 -0.55
CA GLY A 94 -18.51 -8.84 -0.02
C GLY A 94 -17.25 -9.29 0.71
N LYS A 95 -17.34 -10.31 1.56
CA LYS A 95 -16.21 -10.91 2.26
C LYS A 95 -15.18 -11.49 1.28
N ALA A 96 -15.60 -12.18 0.24
CA ALA A 96 -14.73 -12.71 -0.83
C ALA A 96 -13.97 -11.59 -1.57
N VAL A 97 -14.65 -10.48 -1.89
CA VAL A 97 -14.00 -9.29 -2.48
C VAL A 97 -12.90 -8.72 -1.56
N LEU A 98 -13.14 -8.65 -0.25
CA LEU A 98 -12.16 -8.16 0.71
C LEU A 98 -10.93 -9.08 0.79
N PHE A 99 -11.11 -10.40 0.80
CA PHE A 99 -10.01 -11.38 0.70
C PHE A 99 -9.15 -11.13 -0.54
N LYS A 100 -9.79 -10.97 -1.71
CA LYS A 100 -9.08 -10.75 -2.98
C LYS A 100 -8.36 -9.42 -2.99
N LYS A 101 -9.06 -8.34 -2.62
CA LYS A 101 -8.55 -6.97 -2.71
C LYS A 101 -7.38 -6.72 -1.77
N TYR A 102 -7.46 -7.20 -0.51
CA TYR A 102 -6.49 -6.85 0.52
C TYR A 102 -5.37 -7.86 0.71
N ALA A 103 -5.60 -9.12 0.35
CA ALA A 103 -4.61 -10.18 0.57
C ALA A 103 -4.28 -11.02 -0.67
N GLY A 104 -4.91 -10.73 -1.82
CA GLY A 104 -4.71 -11.51 -3.05
C GLY A 104 -5.19 -12.97 -2.92
N ILE A 105 -6.08 -13.26 -1.96
CA ILE A 105 -6.65 -14.58 -1.72
C ILE A 105 -7.86 -14.75 -2.60
N ASP A 106 -7.93 -15.85 -3.33
CA ASP A 106 -9.12 -16.28 -4.06
C ASP A 106 -10.14 -16.85 -3.05
N SER A 107 -11.42 -16.54 -3.24
CA SER A 107 -12.43 -16.97 -2.29
C SER A 107 -13.74 -17.32 -2.98
N PHE A 108 -14.35 -18.43 -2.54
CA PHE A 108 -15.73 -18.77 -2.84
C PHE A 108 -16.57 -18.60 -1.58
N ASP A 109 -17.71 -17.94 -1.73
CA ASP A 109 -18.76 -17.93 -0.74
C ASP A 109 -19.64 -19.18 -0.90
N ILE A 110 -19.95 -19.82 0.21
CA ILE A 110 -20.72 -21.07 0.27
C ILE A 110 -21.80 -20.91 1.35
N GLU A 111 -22.99 -20.64 0.90
CA GLU A 111 -24.18 -20.54 1.74
C GLU A 111 -24.81 -21.93 1.89
N ILE A 112 -24.96 -22.39 3.13
CA ILE A 112 -25.43 -23.76 3.44
C ILE A 112 -26.78 -23.68 4.17
N ASP A 113 -27.82 -24.22 3.58
CA ASP A 113 -29.16 -24.34 4.20
C ASP A 113 -29.19 -25.50 5.20
N GLU A 114 -28.45 -25.33 6.30
CA GLU A 114 -28.42 -26.30 7.41
C GLU A 114 -28.25 -25.58 8.75
N LYS A 115 -29.17 -25.82 9.67
CA LYS A 115 -29.14 -25.21 11.01
C LYS A 115 -28.69 -26.16 12.11
N ASP A 116 -28.70 -27.47 11.85
CA ASP A 116 -28.15 -28.44 12.80
C ASP A 116 -26.62 -28.38 12.81
N PRO A 117 -25.99 -28.06 13.96
CA PRO A 117 -24.54 -27.92 14.04
C PRO A 117 -23.78 -29.19 13.63
N ASP A 118 -24.27 -30.38 13.96
CA ASP A 118 -23.58 -31.64 13.66
C ASP A 118 -23.65 -31.97 12.16
N ALA A 119 -24.74 -31.65 11.51
CA ALA A 119 -24.88 -31.79 10.06
C ALA A 119 -23.99 -30.76 9.34
N LEU A 120 -24.00 -29.49 9.76
CA LEU A 120 -23.16 -28.45 9.19
C LEU A 120 -21.66 -28.78 9.32
N ILE A 121 -21.23 -29.28 10.49
CA ILE A 121 -19.85 -29.74 10.69
C ILE A 121 -19.45 -30.84 9.71
N LYS A 122 -20.31 -31.79 9.43
CA LYS A 122 -20.05 -32.86 8.47
C LYS A 122 -19.92 -32.35 7.05
N ILE A 123 -20.79 -31.42 6.63
CA ILE A 123 -20.76 -30.78 5.32
C ILE A 123 -19.44 -30.00 5.16
N VAL A 124 -19.13 -29.09 6.08
CA VAL A 124 -17.95 -28.25 6.02
C VAL A 124 -16.66 -29.07 6.01
N LYS A 125 -16.57 -30.12 6.84
CA LYS A 125 -15.42 -31.02 6.86
C LYS A 125 -15.16 -31.68 5.50
N SER A 126 -16.22 -32.02 4.76
CA SER A 126 -16.07 -32.66 3.45
C SER A 126 -15.50 -31.72 2.37
N LEU A 127 -15.47 -30.40 2.59
CA LEU A 127 -14.92 -29.42 1.68
C LEU A 127 -13.39 -29.23 1.83
N GLU A 128 -12.76 -29.81 2.85
CA GLU A 128 -11.32 -29.69 3.11
C GLU A 128 -10.42 -29.97 1.89
N PRO A 129 -10.70 -30.95 1.02
CA PRO A 129 -9.87 -31.21 -0.15
C PRO A 129 -9.74 -30.02 -1.11
N THR A 130 -10.76 -29.18 -1.21
CA THR A 130 -10.83 -28.04 -2.14
C THR A 130 -10.11 -26.82 -1.64
N PHE A 131 -10.22 -26.51 -0.34
CA PHE A 131 -9.81 -25.22 0.21
C PHE A 131 -8.51 -25.31 1.03
N GLY A 132 -7.73 -24.22 0.98
CA GLY A 132 -6.56 -24.01 1.83
C GLY A 132 -6.89 -23.42 3.20
N GLY A 133 -8.10 -22.86 3.37
CA GLY A 133 -8.60 -22.31 4.63
C GLY A 133 -10.11 -22.09 4.60
N ILE A 134 -10.72 -21.92 5.77
CA ILE A 134 -12.16 -21.69 5.93
C ILE A 134 -12.40 -20.49 6.87
N ASN A 135 -13.12 -19.50 6.37
CA ASN A 135 -13.71 -18.42 7.15
C ASN A 135 -15.17 -18.74 7.44
N LEU A 136 -15.52 -18.93 8.71
CA LEU A 136 -16.91 -19.04 9.15
C LEU A 136 -17.46 -17.63 9.40
N GLU A 137 -18.69 -17.36 8.93
CA GLU A 137 -19.30 -16.04 8.95
C GLU A 137 -20.78 -16.10 9.27
N ASP A 138 -21.29 -15.15 10.04
CA ASP A 138 -22.73 -14.94 10.32
C ASP A 138 -23.46 -16.20 10.83
N ILE A 139 -22.79 -17.05 11.62
CA ILE A 139 -23.36 -18.21 12.30
C ILE A 139 -23.64 -17.81 13.75
N LYS A 140 -24.89 -17.98 14.19
CA LYS A 140 -25.34 -17.55 15.52
C LYS A 140 -24.69 -18.31 16.68
N ALA A 141 -24.58 -17.63 17.82
CA ALA A 141 -24.23 -18.24 19.09
C ALA A 141 -25.50 -18.88 19.74
N PRO A 142 -25.35 -20.01 20.50
CA PRO A 142 -24.10 -20.65 20.91
C PRO A 142 -23.54 -21.67 19.89
N GLU A 143 -24.25 -21.98 18.81
CA GLU A 143 -23.91 -23.01 17.82
C GLU A 143 -22.54 -22.77 17.18
N CYS A 144 -22.18 -21.52 16.88
CA CYS A 144 -20.91 -21.15 16.27
C CYS A 144 -19.70 -21.62 17.09
N PHE A 145 -19.77 -21.64 18.42
CA PHE A 145 -18.68 -22.12 19.27
C PHE A 145 -18.41 -23.61 19.10
N LYS A 146 -19.48 -24.42 19.06
CA LYS A 146 -19.38 -25.87 18.82
C LYS A 146 -18.83 -26.14 17.43
N ILE A 147 -19.38 -25.46 16.42
CA ILE A 147 -19.00 -25.64 15.02
C ILE A 147 -17.52 -25.35 14.82
N GLU A 148 -17.03 -24.18 15.24
CA GLU A 148 -15.63 -23.83 15.08
C GLU A 148 -14.70 -24.77 15.84
N THR A 149 -15.00 -25.05 17.11
CA THR A 149 -14.16 -25.92 17.96
C THR A 149 -14.01 -27.32 17.36
N GLU A 150 -15.10 -27.92 16.89
CA GLU A 150 -15.07 -29.26 16.34
C GLU A 150 -14.41 -29.30 14.95
N LEU A 151 -14.62 -28.29 14.10
CA LEU A 151 -13.96 -28.22 12.79
C LEU A 151 -12.45 -28.05 12.96
N ARG A 152 -11.99 -27.16 13.85
CA ARG A 152 -10.56 -27.00 14.15
C ARG A 152 -9.92 -28.29 14.64
N ALA A 153 -10.61 -29.06 15.45
CA ALA A 153 -10.13 -30.36 15.94
C ALA A 153 -10.08 -31.47 14.85
N LYS A 154 -10.95 -31.38 13.84
CA LYS A 154 -11.16 -32.43 12.83
C LYS A 154 -10.48 -32.16 11.47
N MET A 155 -10.10 -30.92 11.17
CA MET A 155 -9.52 -30.50 9.91
C MET A 155 -8.06 -30.06 10.10
N LYS A 156 -7.27 -30.11 9.00
CA LYS A 156 -5.84 -29.78 9.00
C LYS A 156 -5.51 -28.55 8.14
N ILE A 157 -6.47 -27.65 8.01
CA ILE A 157 -6.35 -26.36 7.34
C ILE A 157 -6.80 -25.26 8.30
N PRO A 158 -6.32 -24.00 8.16
CA PRO A 158 -6.71 -22.90 9.02
C PRO A 158 -8.21 -22.61 8.94
N ILE A 159 -8.86 -22.55 10.10
CA ILE A 159 -10.28 -22.23 10.26
C ILE A 159 -10.39 -21.11 11.28
N MET A 160 -11.21 -20.11 11.00
CA MET A 160 -11.51 -19.02 11.90
C MET A 160 -12.93 -18.51 11.69
N HIS A 161 -13.64 -18.28 12.79
CA HIS A 161 -14.93 -17.58 12.76
C HIS A 161 -14.65 -16.07 12.94
N ASP A 162 -14.88 -15.27 11.88
CA ASP A 162 -14.46 -13.88 11.89
C ASP A 162 -15.24 -13.02 12.89
N ASP A 163 -16.55 -13.23 13.06
CA ASP A 163 -17.35 -12.49 14.05
C ASP A 163 -16.90 -12.73 15.49
N GLN A 164 -16.29 -13.90 15.76
CA GLN A 164 -15.71 -14.17 17.06
C GLN A 164 -14.33 -13.53 17.20
N HIS A 165 -13.41 -13.83 16.28
CA HIS A 165 -11.99 -13.54 16.43
C HIS A 165 -11.56 -12.24 15.75
N GLY A 166 -12.21 -11.82 14.66
CA GLY A 166 -11.89 -10.57 13.98
C GLY A 166 -12.09 -9.37 14.91
N THR A 167 -13.29 -9.22 15.47
CA THR A 167 -13.60 -8.14 16.43
C THR A 167 -12.69 -8.19 17.65
N ALA A 168 -12.38 -9.40 18.17
CA ALA A 168 -11.49 -9.55 19.32
C ALA A 168 -10.06 -9.05 19.01
N ILE A 169 -9.50 -9.40 17.86
CA ILE A 169 -8.14 -9.00 17.46
C ILE A 169 -8.06 -7.48 17.27
N ILE A 170 -9.01 -6.89 16.52
CA ILE A 170 -8.96 -5.47 16.19
C ILE A 170 -9.22 -4.62 17.43
N SER A 171 -10.22 -4.97 18.24
CA SER A 171 -10.49 -4.25 19.49
C SER A 171 -9.36 -4.39 20.50
N SER A 172 -8.66 -5.53 20.54
CA SER A 172 -7.48 -5.74 21.37
C SER A 172 -6.33 -4.82 20.99
N ALA A 173 -6.05 -4.66 19.69
CA ALA A 173 -5.02 -3.74 19.20
C ALA A 173 -5.36 -2.29 19.56
N ALA A 174 -6.62 -1.89 19.35
CA ALA A 174 -7.12 -0.57 19.74
C ALA A 174 -7.03 -0.35 21.26
N LEU A 175 -7.35 -1.38 22.06
CA LEU A 175 -7.30 -1.31 23.53
C LEU A 175 -5.87 -1.12 24.03
N LEU A 176 -4.89 -1.88 23.52
CA LEU A 176 -3.47 -1.72 23.90
C LEU A 176 -3.01 -0.29 23.65
N ASN A 177 -3.31 0.26 22.48
CA ASN A 177 -2.93 1.62 22.11
C ASN A 177 -3.69 2.69 22.90
N ALA A 178 -4.97 2.47 23.21
CA ALA A 178 -5.73 3.37 24.07
C ALA A 178 -5.19 3.39 25.50
N LEU A 179 -4.84 2.23 26.07
CA LEU A 179 -4.24 2.11 27.39
C LEU A 179 -2.87 2.79 27.47
N GLU A 180 -2.01 2.61 26.47
CA GLU A 180 -0.74 3.31 26.37
C GLU A 180 -0.93 4.84 26.33
N LEU A 181 -1.86 5.30 25.51
CA LEU A 181 -2.16 6.73 25.36
C LEU A 181 -2.61 7.40 26.66
N VAL A 182 -3.38 6.67 27.49
CA VAL A 182 -3.88 7.17 28.79
C VAL A 182 -3.01 6.79 29.98
N GLY A 183 -1.91 6.06 29.75
CA GLY A 183 -0.95 5.67 30.78
C GLY A 183 -1.49 4.62 31.76
N LYS A 184 -2.48 3.80 31.38
CA LYS A 184 -3.04 2.72 32.20
C LYS A 184 -2.45 1.36 31.83
N LYS A 185 -2.24 0.49 32.82
CA LYS A 185 -1.75 -0.86 32.58
C LYS A 185 -2.91 -1.84 32.48
N ILE A 186 -2.89 -2.74 31.50
CA ILE A 186 -3.99 -3.67 31.20
C ILE A 186 -4.38 -4.53 32.42
N GLN A 187 -3.42 -4.94 33.24
CA GLN A 187 -3.70 -5.75 34.43
C GLN A 187 -4.45 -4.99 35.55
N ASP A 188 -4.43 -3.67 35.54
CA ASP A 188 -4.95 -2.85 36.64
C ASP A 188 -6.31 -2.22 36.32
N VAL A 189 -6.74 -2.22 35.05
CA VAL A 189 -7.99 -1.61 34.63
C VAL A 189 -9.21 -2.46 34.97
N VAL A 190 -10.32 -1.78 35.29
CA VAL A 190 -11.65 -2.39 35.40
C VAL A 190 -12.35 -2.24 34.06
N LEU A 191 -12.69 -3.38 33.46
CA LEU A 191 -13.34 -3.45 32.15
C LEU A 191 -14.78 -3.92 32.30
N VAL A 192 -15.71 -3.10 31.79
CA VAL A 192 -17.12 -3.44 31.64
C VAL A 192 -17.42 -3.80 30.21
N LEU A 193 -17.93 -4.99 29.98
CA LEU A 193 -18.31 -5.48 28.68
C LEU A 193 -19.81 -5.71 28.62
N ASN A 194 -20.49 -5.00 27.71
CA ASN A 194 -21.92 -5.13 27.51
C ASN A 194 -22.24 -5.96 26.27
N GLY A 195 -22.76 -7.14 26.51
CA GLY A 195 -22.99 -8.23 25.57
C GLY A 195 -22.41 -9.54 26.12
N ALA A 196 -23.00 -10.66 25.78
CA ALA A 196 -22.53 -12.00 26.16
C ALA A 196 -22.64 -12.98 24.97
N GLY A 197 -22.60 -12.44 23.76
CA GLY A 197 -22.58 -13.19 22.50
C GLY A 197 -21.16 -13.61 22.09
N ALA A 198 -21.06 -14.16 20.87
CA ALA A 198 -19.81 -14.71 20.35
C ALA A 198 -18.64 -13.72 20.38
N ALA A 199 -18.82 -12.50 19.84
CA ALA A 199 -17.79 -11.47 19.86
C ALA A 199 -17.36 -11.07 21.28
N ALA A 200 -18.33 -10.88 22.18
CA ALA A 200 -18.08 -10.47 23.56
C ALA A 200 -17.21 -11.47 24.32
N VAL A 201 -17.52 -12.76 24.21
CA VAL A 201 -16.78 -13.85 24.82
C VAL A 201 -15.34 -13.91 24.27
N SER A 202 -15.19 -13.83 22.94
CA SER A 202 -13.88 -13.90 22.30
C SER A 202 -13.01 -12.67 22.58
N CYS A 203 -13.59 -11.46 22.62
CA CYS A 203 -12.91 -10.24 23.06
C CYS A 203 -12.37 -10.40 24.48
N THR A 204 -13.21 -10.87 25.42
CA THR A 204 -12.83 -11.01 26.83
C THR A 204 -11.68 -12.01 26.98
N ARG A 205 -11.75 -13.17 26.32
CA ARG A 205 -10.68 -14.17 26.33
C ARG A 205 -9.36 -13.60 25.83
N LEU A 206 -9.40 -12.86 24.73
CA LEU A 206 -8.18 -12.29 24.16
C LEU A 206 -7.62 -11.14 25.02
N TYR A 207 -8.47 -10.32 25.64
CA TYR A 207 -8.00 -9.30 26.61
C TYR A 207 -7.35 -9.94 27.84
N ILE A 208 -7.87 -11.07 28.34
CA ILE A 208 -7.25 -11.84 29.43
C ILE A 208 -5.91 -12.42 28.97
N ALA A 209 -5.82 -12.96 27.76
CA ALA A 209 -4.56 -13.46 27.18
C ALA A 209 -3.50 -12.35 27.05
N LEU A 210 -3.91 -11.09 26.86
CA LEU A 210 -3.05 -9.90 26.83
C LEU A 210 -2.67 -9.39 28.25
N GLY A 211 -3.21 -9.99 29.32
CA GLY A 211 -2.85 -9.66 30.69
C GLY A 211 -3.94 -8.97 31.52
N LEU A 212 -5.16 -8.81 31.00
CA LEU A 212 -6.28 -8.31 31.81
C LEU A 212 -6.63 -9.33 32.90
N ARG A 213 -6.70 -8.87 34.15
CA ARG A 213 -7.08 -9.76 35.25
C ARG A 213 -8.55 -10.14 35.18
N ARG A 214 -8.83 -11.43 35.27
CA ARG A 214 -10.18 -11.97 35.19
C ARG A 214 -11.15 -11.34 36.21
N GLU A 215 -10.71 -11.06 37.41
CA GLU A 215 -11.49 -10.43 38.49
C GLU A 215 -11.86 -8.96 38.19
N ASN A 216 -11.19 -8.31 37.25
CA ASN A 216 -11.47 -6.96 36.83
C ASN A 216 -12.46 -6.87 35.63
N VAL A 217 -12.87 -8.02 35.10
CA VAL A 217 -13.89 -8.07 34.04
C VAL A 217 -15.29 -8.12 34.66
N ILE A 218 -16.16 -7.24 34.21
CA ILE A 218 -17.58 -7.22 34.55
C ILE A 218 -18.37 -7.36 33.24
N MET A 219 -18.98 -8.52 33.04
CA MET A 219 -19.77 -8.80 31.83
C MET A 219 -21.27 -8.59 32.13
N CYS A 220 -21.98 -7.93 31.21
CA CYS A 220 -23.42 -7.69 31.27
C CYS A 220 -24.12 -8.37 30.09
N ASP A 221 -25.33 -8.88 30.33
CA ASP A 221 -26.27 -9.32 29.30
C ASP A 221 -27.61 -8.54 29.39
N SER A 222 -28.61 -8.93 28.64
CA SER A 222 -29.96 -8.29 28.66
C SER A 222 -30.64 -8.29 30.03
N LYS A 223 -30.16 -9.05 31.00
CA LYS A 223 -30.65 -9.14 32.38
C LYS A 223 -29.76 -8.41 33.38
N GLY A 224 -28.78 -7.64 32.92
CA GLY A 224 -27.82 -6.93 33.77
C GLY A 224 -26.50 -7.70 33.97
N VAL A 225 -25.80 -7.42 35.05
CA VAL A 225 -24.49 -8.02 35.37
C VAL A 225 -24.58 -9.53 35.50
N ILE A 226 -23.65 -10.28 34.89
CA ILE A 226 -23.56 -11.72 34.99
C ILE A 226 -22.86 -12.06 36.30
N ARG A 227 -23.66 -12.42 37.31
CA ARG A 227 -23.21 -12.76 38.66
C ARG A 227 -23.27 -14.28 38.88
N LYS A 228 -22.39 -14.82 39.72
CA LYS A 228 -22.37 -16.26 40.03
C LYS A 228 -23.64 -16.78 40.69
N ASP A 229 -24.37 -15.93 41.41
CA ASP A 229 -25.61 -16.28 42.08
C ASP A 229 -26.86 -16.27 41.15
N ARG A 230 -26.73 -15.86 39.88
CA ARG A 230 -27.81 -15.92 38.92
C ARG A 230 -28.15 -17.34 38.50
N PRO A 231 -29.42 -17.71 38.48
CA PRO A 231 -29.84 -19.05 38.05
C PRO A 231 -29.73 -19.19 36.52
N ASN A 232 -29.56 -20.43 36.06
CA ASN A 232 -29.58 -20.82 34.65
C ASN A 232 -28.54 -20.12 33.74
N LEU A 233 -27.31 -19.93 34.24
CA LEU A 233 -26.18 -19.51 33.45
C LEU A 233 -25.66 -20.71 32.61
N ASP A 234 -25.47 -20.51 31.32
CA ASP A 234 -24.72 -21.46 30.51
C ASP A 234 -23.21 -21.45 30.88
N ALA A 235 -22.49 -22.47 30.44
CA ALA A 235 -21.07 -22.64 30.79
C ALA A 235 -20.21 -21.41 30.34
N THR A 236 -20.54 -20.81 29.23
CA THR A 236 -19.82 -19.65 28.68
C THR A 236 -20.02 -18.41 29.54
N LYS A 237 -21.26 -18.14 29.97
CA LYS A 237 -21.55 -17.03 30.89
C LYS A 237 -20.97 -17.27 32.29
N LEU A 238 -21.00 -18.52 32.77
CA LEU A 238 -20.43 -18.88 34.08
C LEU A 238 -18.91 -18.61 34.13
N GLU A 239 -18.21 -18.78 33.01
CA GLU A 239 -16.79 -18.44 32.88
C GLU A 239 -16.51 -16.99 33.29
N PHE A 240 -17.43 -16.05 32.96
CA PHE A 240 -17.25 -14.62 33.22
C PHE A 240 -18.13 -14.08 34.36
N ALA A 241 -18.82 -14.92 35.10
CA ALA A 241 -19.66 -14.51 36.23
C ALA A 241 -18.80 -13.92 37.36
N THR A 242 -19.25 -12.79 37.93
CA THR A 242 -18.56 -12.08 39.03
C THR A 242 -19.21 -12.33 40.39
N ASP A 243 -18.42 -12.20 41.47
CA ASP A 243 -18.90 -12.19 42.85
C ASP A 243 -19.24 -10.77 43.37
N ARG A 244 -18.99 -9.73 42.55
CA ARG A 244 -19.26 -8.32 42.93
C ARG A 244 -20.74 -8.10 43.16
N ASN A 245 -21.10 -7.36 44.23
CA ASN A 245 -22.52 -7.02 44.53
C ASN A 245 -22.99 -5.81 43.68
N ILE A 246 -23.07 -6.00 42.38
CA ILE A 246 -23.51 -5.05 41.36
C ILE A 246 -24.48 -5.77 40.42
N HIS A 247 -25.56 -5.10 40.02
CA HIS A 247 -26.68 -5.72 39.29
C HIS A 247 -26.90 -5.14 37.90
N THR A 248 -26.71 -3.83 37.73
CA THR A 248 -27.05 -3.10 36.52
C THR A 248 -25.79 -2.66 35.77
N LEU A 249 -25.94 -2.33 34.48
CA LEU A 249 -24.87 -1.75 33.67
C LEU A 249 -24.39 -0.42 34.28
N GLN A 250 -25.33 0.42 34.76
CA GLN A 250 -25.00 1.72 35.33
C GLN A 250 -24.21 1.60 36.65
N GLU A 251 -24.46 0.56 37.44
CA GLU A 251 -23.64 0.26 38.62
C GLU A 251 -22.24 -0.23 38.23
N ALA A 252 -22.17 -1.08 37.21
CA ALA A 252 -20.89 -1.63 36.72
C ALA A 252 -19.97 -0.55 36.13
N ILE A 253 -20.52 0.42 35.41
CA ILE A 253 -19.78 1.47 34.70
C ILE A 253 -19.15 2.50 35.65
N ARG A 254 -19.69 2.65 36.85
CA ARG A 254 -19.17 3.59 37.85
C ARG A 254 -17.74 3.28 38.22
N GLY A 255 -16.83 4.22 37.93
CA GLY A 255 -15.40 4.07 38.17
C GLY A 255 -14.70 3.07 37.26
N ALA A 256 -15.37 2.51 36.25
CA ALA A 256 -14.75 1.64 35.27
C ALA A 256 -13.78 2.43 34.38
N ASP A 257 -12.69 1.79 33.99
CA ASP A 257 -11.66 2.36 33.10
C ASP A 257 -11.98 2.17 31.63
N VAL A 258 -12.56 1.02 31.31
CA VAL A 258 -12.84 0.60 29.94
C VAL A 258 -14.28 0.12 29.85
N PHE A 259 -15.00 0.61 28.84
CA PHE A 259 -16.27 0.06 28.40
C PHE A 259 -16.14 -0.49 26.97
N VAL A 260 -16.64 -1.73 26.78
CA VAL A 260 -16.75 -2.35 25.46
C VAL A 260 -18.18 -2.79 25.22
N GLY A 261 -18.85 -2.17 24.27
CA GLY A 261 -20.22 -2.49 23.87
C GLY A 261 -20.25 -3.39 22.65
N LEU A 262 -20.95 -4.53 22.76
CA LEU A 262 -21.11 -5.54 21.71
C LEU A 262 -22.54 -6.10 21.72
N SER A 263 -23.54 -5.23 21.89
CA SER A 263 -24.92 -5.65 22.04
C SER A 263 -25.88 -4.82 21.16
N ILE A 264 -26.55 -3.86 21.76
CA ILE A 264 -27.55 -2.99 21.10
C ILE A 264 -27.18 -1.52 21.26
N GLY A 265 -27.57 -0.70 20.30
CA GLY A 265 -27.33 0.74 20.34
C GLY A 265 -28.11 1.49 21.41
N ASP A 266 -27.69 2.74 21.67
CA ASP A 266 -28.38 3.74 22.48
C ASP A 266 -28.69 3.32 23.93
N ILE A 267 -27.77 2.57 24.56
CA ILE A 267 -27.90 2.07 25.95
C ILE A 267 -27.10 2.85 26.98
N LEU A 268 -26.13 3.67 26.53
CA LEU A 268 -25.32 4.53 27.38
C LEU A 268 -25.81 5.98 27.30
N THR A 269 -25.79 6.66 28.44
CA THR A 269 -26.09 8.08 28.56
C THR A 269 -24.85 8.92 28.81
N PRO A 270 -24.87 10.25 28.62
CA PRO A 270 -23.80 11.14 29.01
C PRO A 270 -23.36 10.98 30.46
N GLU A 271 -24.33 10.74 31.38
CA GLU A 271 -24.12 10.53 32.81
C GLU A 271 -23.32 9.26 33.09
N ASP A 272 -23.53 8.20 32.29
CA ASP A 272 -22.74 6.97 32.41
C ASP A 272 -21.26 7.22 32.06
N ILE A 273 -21.01 8.01 30.99
CA ILE A 273 -19.63 8.38 30.59
C ILE A 273 -18.96 9.26 31.66
N LEU A 274 -19.72 10.19 32.28
CA LEU A 274 -19.24 11.04 33.37
C LEU A 274 -18.91 10.22 34.63
N ALA A 275 -19.61 9.11 34.88
CA ALA A 275 -19.43 8.25 36.03
C ALA A 275 -18.19 7.32 35.92
N MET A 276 -17.58 7.18 34.74
CA MET A 276 -16.36 6.38 34.55
C MET A 276 -15.12 7.02 35.21
N SER A 277 -14.05 6.26 35.33
CA SER A 277 -12.77 6.73 35.86
C SER A 277 -12.19 7.88 34.99
N LYS A 278 -11.09 8.49 35.43
CA LYS A 278 -10.35 9.49 34.67
C LYS A 278 -9.79 8.85 33.39
N ASP A 279 -9.77 9.62 32.27
CA ASP A 279 -9.32 9.18 30.96
C ASP A 279 -9.96 7.83 30.55
N PRO A 280 -11.31 7.77 30.44
CA PRO A 280 -11.99 6.52 30.16
C PRO A 280 -11.87 6.11 28.70
N ILE A 281 -11.83 4.81 28.46
CA ILE A 281 -11.81 4.21 27.12
C ILE A 281 -13.19 3.63 26.84
N VAL A 282 -13.83 4.06 25.74
CA VAL A 282 -15.18 3.65 25.37
C VAL A 282 -15.20 3.11 23.95
N PHE A 283 -15.38 1.81 23.81
CA PHE A 283 -15.56 1.13 22.52
C PHE A 283 -17.02 0.78 22.33
N ALA A 284 -17.74 1.61 21.58
CA ALA A 284 -19.15 1.44 21.27
C ALA A 284 -19.30 0.78 19.89
N LEU A 285 -19.32 -0.55 19.86
CA LEU A 285 -19.15 -1.36 18.65
C LEU A 285 -20.45 -1.95 18.10
N ALA A 286 -21.60 -1.70 18.71
CA ALA A 286 -22.89 -2.14 18.20
C ALA A 286 -23.20 -1.55 16.81
N ASN A 287 -23.79 -2.35 15.94
CA ASN A 287 -24.22 -1.98 14.59
C ASN A 287 -25.72 -2.18 14.40
N PRO A 288 -26.44 -1.29 13.66
CA PRO A 288 -25.91 -0.08 12.97
C PRO A 288 -25.70 1.13 13.88
N ASN A 289 -26.34 1.16 15.06
CA ASN A 289 -26.21 2.25 16.03
C ASN A 289 -25.26 1.83 17.15
N PRO A 290 -24.26 2.68 17.51
CA PRO A 290 -23.40 2.41 18.65
C PRO A 290 -24.14 2.56 19.97
N GLU A 291 -23.61 2.02 21.06
CA GLU A 291 -24.17 2.12 22.40
C GLU A 291 -24.34 3.55 22.91
N ILE A 292 -23.51 4.46 22.41
CA ILE A 292 -23.64 5.91 22.54
C ILE A 292 -23.09 6.57 21.27
N ALA A 293 -23.76 7.61 20.79
CA ALA A 293 -23.29 8.36 19.63
C ALA A 293 -21.93 9.02 19.92
N TYR A 294 -21.00 8.94 18.96
CA TYR A 294 -19.63 9.45 19.08
C TYR A 294 -19.59 10.90 19.58
N ASP A 295 -20.34 11.79 18.92
CA ASP A 295 -20.36 13.21 19.25
C ASP A 295 -20.95 13.49 20.65
N VAL A 296 -21.86 12.65 21.11
CA VAL A 296 -22.47 12.75 22.46
C VAL A 296 -21.42 12.39 23.51
N ALA A 297 -20.70 11.27 23.33
CA ALA A 297 -19.66 10.86 24.25
C ALA A 297 -18.51 11.88 24.31
N MET A 298 -18.04 12.38 23.16
CA MET A 298 -16.97 13.38 23.08
C MET A 298 -17.35 14.72 23.72
N LYS A 299 -18.64 15.12 23.64
CA LYS A 299 -19.14 16.35 24.29
C LYS A 299 -19.30 16.16 25.80
N SER A 300 -19.60 14.95 26.25
CA SER A 300 -19.76 14.66 27.69
C SER A 300 -18.44 14.79 28.45
N ARG A 301 -17.35 14.34 27.85
CA ARG A 301 -16.00 14.39 28.48
C ARG A 301 -14.92 14.57 27.43
N PRO A 302 -14.07 15.60 27.55
CA PRO A 302 -12.96 15.83 26.60
C PRO A 302 -11.81 14.80 26.73
N ASP A 303 -11.71 14.11 27.86
CA ASP A 303 -10.68 13.11 28.15
C ASP A 303 -11.07 11.69 27.69
N VAL A 304 -12.27 11.46 27.13
CA VAL A 304 -12.68 10.13 26.64
C VAL A 304 -11.87 9.72 25.40
N VAL A 305 -11.46 8.46 25.37
CA VAL A 305 -10.87 7.82 24.18
C VAL A 305 -11.93 6.90 23.57
N MET A 306 -12.39 7.23 22.37
CA MET A 306 -13.55 6.56 21.77
C MET A 306 -13.20 5.83 20.46
N ALA A 307 -13.77 4.62 20.30
CA ALA A 307 -13.80 3.87 19.05
C ALA A 307 -15.22 3.37 18.76
N THR A 308 -15.53 3.17 17.48
CA THR A 308 -16.83 2.66 17.03
C THR A 308 -16.67 1.65 15.90
N GLY A 309 -17.71 0.89 15.58
CA GLY A 309 -17.75 0.05 14.37
C GLY A 309 -17.97 0.84 13.07
N ARG A 310 -18.30 2.13 13.14
CA ARG A 310 -18.70 2.96 11.99
C ARG A 310 -17.50 3.56 11.27
N SER A 311 -17.58 3.59 9.94
CA SER A 311 -16.53 4.17 9.06
C SER A 311 -16.51 5.70 9.01
N ASP A 312 -17.58 6.36 9.45
CA ASP A 312 -17.73 7.82 9.45
C ASP A 312 -17.15 8.49 10.71
N HIS A 313 -16.61 7.72 11.65
CA HIS A 313 -15.95 8.20 12.86
C HIS A 313 -14.47 7.80 12.94
N PRO A 314 -13.66 8.49 13.75
CA PRO A 314 -12.30 8.04 14.09
C PRO A 314 -12.29 6.66 14.76
N ASN A 315 -11.16 5.95 14.67
CA ASN A 315 -10.94 4.66 15.34
C ASN A 315 -12.00 3.61 14.99
N GLN A 316 -12.24 3.41 13.69
CA GLN A 316 -13.15 2.36 13.24
C GLN A 316 -12.60 0.98 13.57
N VAL A 317 -13.27 0.24 14.45
CA VAL A 317 -13.02 -1.18 14.71
C VAL A 317 -13.72 -2.00 13.62
N ASN A 318 -12.93 -2.51 12.67
CA ASN A 318 -13.45 -3.24 11.51
C ASN A 318 -12.61 -4.49 11.25
N ASN A 319 -13.24 -5.65 11.14
CA ASN A 319 -12.60 -6.95 10.97
C ASN A 319 -11.71 -7.03 9.72
N VAL A 320 -11.96 -6.18 8.70
CA VAL A 320 -11.14 -6.10 7.49
C VAL A 320 -9.66 -5.77 7.77
N LEU A 321 -9.37 -5.18 8.92
CA LEU A 321 -7.99 -4.93 9.37
C LEU A 321 -7.25 -6.20 9.79
N GLY A 322 -7.95 -7.32 9.98
CA GLY A 322 -7.39 -8.57 10.53
C GLY A 322 -7.49 -9.75 9.58
N PHE A 323 -8.72 -10.22 9.30
CA PHE A 323 -8.94 -11.54 8.68
C PHE A 323 -8.19 -11.76 7.36
N PRO A 324 -8.09 -10.81 6.42
CA PRO A 324 -7.42 -11.08 5.15
C PRO A 324 -5.94 -11.40 5.33
N TYR A 325 -5.30 -10.66 6.22
CA TYR A 325 -3.86 -10.75 6.47
C TYR A 325 -3.50 -11.92 7.37
N ILE A 326 -4.40 -12.30 8.30
CA ILE A 326 -4.26 -13.50 9.15
C ILE A 326 -4.32 -14.74 8.27
N PHE A 327 -5.34 -14.85 7.39
CA PHE A 327 -5.42 -15.95 6.44
C PHE A 327 -4.24 -15.94 5.47
N ARG A 328 -3.76 -14.76 5.01
CA ARG A 328 -2.59 -14.69 4.14
C ARG A 328 -1.35 -15.29 4.83
N GLY A 329 -1.04 -14.88 6.05
CA GLY A 329 0.08 -15.45 6.81
C GLY A 329 -0.06 -16.94 7.05
N ALA A 330 -1.28 -17.41 7.41
CA ALA A 330 -1.56 -18.83 7.63
C ALA A 330 -1.41 -19.67 6.36
N LEU A 331 -1.94 -19.20 5.21
CA LEU A 331 -1.87 -19.91 3.94
C LEU A 331 -0.43 -20.00 3.41
N ASP A 332 0.37 -18.95 3.52
CA ASP A 332 1.73 -18.90 2.95
C ASP A 332 2.68 -19.89 3.62
N VAL A 333 2.49 -20.14 4.91
CA VAL A 333 3.25 -21.16 5.64
C VAL A 333 2.51 -22.51 5.70
N ARG A 334 1.34 -22.61 5.09
CA ARG A 334 0.46 -23.80 5.16
C ARG A 334 0.23 -24.24 6.61
N ALA A 335 -0.17 -23.28 7.45
CA ALA A 335 -0.51 -23.57 8.83
C ALA A 335 -1.66 -24.55 8.92
N THR A 336 -1.65 -25.44 9.92
CA THR A 336 -2.70 -26.44 10.14
C THR A 336 -3.91 -25.88 10.86
N GLU A 337 -3.74 -24.75 11.54
CA GLU A 337 -4.80 -24.03 12.24
C GLU A 337 -4.44 -22.54 12.38
N ILE A 338 -5.37 -21.71 12.87
CA ILE A 338 -5.08 -20.38 13.43
C ILE A 338 -5.15 -20.49 14.95
N ASN A 339 -3.98 -20.50 15.61
CA ASN A 339 -3.86 -20.64 17.06
C ASN A 339 -3.85 -19.29 17.80
N GLU A 340 -3.75 -19.31 19.13
CA GLU A 340 -3.73 -18.08 19.96
C GLU A 340 -2.49 -17.24 19.69
N GLU A 341 -1.33 -17.85 19.50
CA GLU A 341 -0.07 -17.16 19.24
C GLU A 341 -0.16 -16.33 17.96
N MET A 342 -0.79 -16.85 16.90
CA MET A 342 -1.02 -16.13 15.65
C MET A 342 -1.97 -14.95 15.83
N LYS A 343 -3.02 -15.09 16.64
CA LYS A 343 -3.96 -14.00 16.94
C LYS A 343 -3.28 -12.89 17.74
N LEU A 344 -2.50 -13.24 18.76
CA LEU A 344 -1.72 -12.28 19.55
C LEU A 344 -0.67 -11.56 18.70
N ALA A 345 0.00 -12.27 17.79
CA ALA A 345 0.93 -11.66 16.85
C ALA A 345 0.25 -10.64 15.95
N ALA A 346 -0.96 -10.93 15.46
CA ALA A 346 -1.75 -9.97 14.70
C ALA A 346 -2.15 -8.74 15.52
N VAL A 347 -2.55 -8.92 16.78
CA VAL A 347 -2.87 -7.82 17.71
C VAL A 347 -1.68 -6.87 17.87
N HIS A 348 -0.51 -7.41 18.19
CA HIS A 348 0.70 -6.60 18.40
C HIS A 348 1.14 -5.92 17.11
N ALA A 349 1.12 -6.62 15.98
CA ALA A 349 1.48 -6.05 14.68
C ALA A 349 0.57 -4.87 14.29
N LEU A 350 -0.74 -4.98 14.53
CA LEU A 350 -1.70 -3.90 14.30
C LEU A 350 -1.46 -2.71 15.24
N ALA A 351 -1.23 -2.98 16.52
CA ALA A 351 -1.00 -1.92 17.51
C ALA A 351 0.27 -1.12 17.19
N GLU A 352 1.37 -1.79 16.87
CA GLU A 352 2.63 -1.12 16.51
C GLU A 352 2.52 -0.35 15.18
N LEU A 353 1.86 -0.91 14.16
CA LEU A 353 1.68 -0.24 12.87
C LEU A 353 0.95 1.13 12.99
N ALA A 354 0.04 1.25 13.94
CA ALA A 354 -0.66 2.52 14.18
C ALA A 354 0.27 3.64 14.70
N LYS A 355 1.39 3.28 15.33
CA LYS A 355 2.38 4.22 15.88
C LYS A 355 3.36 4.71 14.83
N GLU A 356 3.52 3.98 13.73
CA GLU A 356 4.38 4.37 12.62
C GLU A 356 3.81 5.56 11.83
N PRO A 357 4.67 6.38 11.18
CA PRO A 357 4.21 7.46 10.30
C PRO A 357 3.25 6.97 9.22
N VAL A 358 2.07 7.59 9.12
CA VAL A 358 1.03 7.19 8.17
C VAL A 358 1.37 7.66 6.75
N PRO A 359 1.39 6.78 5.73
CA PRO A 359 1.66 7.15 4.35
C PRO A 359 0.63 8.14 3.78
N ASP A 360 1.07 9.08 2.95
CA ASP A 360 0.20 10.08 2.32
C ASP A 360 -0.94 9.48 1.48
N ILE A 361 -0.74 8.31 0.90
CA ILE A 361 -1.79 7.62 0.15
C ILE A 361 -2.98 7.29 1.04
N VAL A 362 -2.74 6.98 2.31
CA VAL A 362 -3.79 6.74 3.31
C VAL A 362 -4.48 8.06 3.66
N ASN A 363 -3.70 9.12 3.95
CA ASN A 363 -4.25 10.44 4.25
C ASN A 363 -5.16 10.95 3.13
N LYS A 364 -4.72 10.81 1.86
CA LYS A 364 -5.51 11.18 0.68
C LYS A 364 -6.77 10.34 0.52
N ALA A 365 -6.70 9.02 0.74
CA ALA A 365 -7.85 8.13 0.60
C ALA A 365 -8.99 8.46 1.57
N TYR A 366 -8.66 9.05 2.73
CA TYR A 366 -9.64 9.45 3.74
C TYR A 366 -9.91 10.95 3.79
N ASN A 367 -9.35 11.76 2.86
CA ASN A 367 -9.46 13.23 2.83
C ASN A 367 -9.08 13.88 4.16
N ILE A 368 -8.04 13.40 4.81
CA ILE A 368 -7.51 13.90 6.07
C ILE A 368 -6.11 14.45 5.81
N GLU A 369 -5.81 15.66 6.28
CA GLU A 369 -4.49 16.28 6.06
C GLU A 369 -3.36 15.48 6.69
N LYS A 370 -3.58 14.94 7.91
CA LYS A 370 -2.57 14.17 8.63
C LYS A 370 -3.20 13.24 9.68
N LEU A 371 -2.96 11.95 9.56
CA LEU A 371 -3.22 10.95 10.59
C LEU A 371 -1.93 10.71 11.40
N ASN A 372 -2.02 10.77 12.71
CA ASN A 372 -0.94 10.43 13.63
C ASN A 372 -1.52 9.63 14.79
N PHE A 373 -0.70 8.78 15.40
CA PHE A 373 -1.04 8.10 16.63
C PHE A 373 -1.57 9.06 17.69
N GLY A 374 -2.69 8.71 18.30
CA GLY A 374 -3.37 9.54 19.30
C GLY A 374 -4.85 9.19 19.44
N ARG A 375 -5.62 10.02 20.19
CA ARG A 375 -7.03 9.78 20.51
C ARG A 375 -7.95 9.52 19.29
N HIS A 376 -7.56 10.04 18.12
CA HIS A 376 -8.31 9.89 16.86
C HIS A 376 -7.70 8.88 15.87
N TYR A 377 -6.60 8.22 16.26
CA TYR A 377 -5.94 7.21 15.43
C TYR A 377 -5.24 6.17 16.32
N LEU A 378 -6.04 5.22 16.83
CA LEU A 378 -5.60 4.11 17.69
C LEU A 378 -5.22 2.88 16.89
N ILE A 379 -5.78 2.73 15.69
CA ILE A 379 -5.57 1.59 14.80
C ILE A 379 -5.43 2.08 13.36
N PRO A 380 -4.73 1.33 12.49
CA PRO A 380 -4.61 1.67 11.07
C PRO A 380 -5.96 1.78 10.38
N LYS A 381 -5.99 2.43 9.21
CA LYS A 381 -7.17 2.50 8.35
C LYS A 381 -7.21 1.32 7.37
N PRO A 382 -8.39 0.83 6.97
CA PRO A 382 -8.55 -0.31 6.05
C PRO A 382 -7.79 -0.21 4.72
N LEU A 383 -7.59 1.00 4.19
CA LEU A 383 -6.86 1.24 2.94
C LEU A 383 -5.35 1.42 3.14
N ASP A 384 -4.81 1.12 4.31
CA ASP A 384 -3.38 1.21 4.56
C ASP A 384 -2.63 0.04 3.88
N PRO A 385 -1.79 0.30 2.88
CA PRO A 385 -1.10 -0.77 2.14
C PRO A 385 -0.05 -1.51 2.96
N ARG A 386 0.35 -1.00 4.12
CA ARG A 386 1.32 -1.65 5.01
C ARG A 386 0.72 -2.84 5.77
N LEU A 387 -0.61 -2.93 5.88
CA LEU A 387 -1.29 -4.00 6.63
C LEU A 387 -0.84 -5.40 6.22
N ILE A 388 -0.77 -5.68 4.92
CA ILE A 388 -0.38 -7.01 4.41
C ILE A 388 1.09 -7.33 4.72
N THR A 389 1.97 -6.35 4.62
CA THR A 389 3.43 -6.53 4.82
C THR A 389 3.83 -6.50 6.29
N THR A 390 2.91 -6.12 7.19
CA THR A 390 3.14 -6.10 8.64
C THR A 390 2.47 -7.27 9.34
N ILE A 391 1.16 -7.48 9.10
CA ILE A 391 0.39 -8.50 9.82
C ILE A 391 0.69 -9.90 9.29
N SER A 392 0.71 -10.11 7.97
CA SER A 392 0.91 -11.46 7.41
C SER A 392 2.26 -12.07 7.80
N PRO A 393 3.40 -11.34 7.80
CA PRO A 393 4.66 -11.85 8.31
C PRO A 393 4.64 -12.17 9.82
N ALA A 394 4.00 -11.34 10.63
CA ALA A 394 3.89 -11.59 12.07
C ALA A 394 3.11 -12.88 12.36
N VAL A 395 1.99 -13.08 11.66
CA VAL A 395 1.16 -14.29 11.77
C VAL A 395 1.91 -15.52 11.25
N ALA A 396 2.58 -15.41 10.09
CA ALA A 396 3.37 -16.51 9.54
C ALA A 396 4.51 -16.93 10.48
N LYS A 397 5.19 -15.94 11.06
CA LYS A 397 6.25 -16.20 12.04
C LYS A 397 5.71 -16.92 13.28
N ALA A 398 4.59 -16.45 13.85
CA ALA A 398 3.96 -17.08 15.00
C ALA A 398 3.54 -18.54 14.70
N ALA A 399 3.03 -18.82 13.50
CA ALA A 399 2.72 -20.18 13.07
C ALA A 399 3.97 -21.08 12.97
N MET A 400 5.08 -20.53 12.50
CA MET A 400 6.36 -21.24 12.45
C MET A 400 6.93 -21.49 13.85
N ASP A 401 6.91 -20.48 14.70
CA ASP A 401 7.46 -20.55 16.06
C ASP A 401 6.65 -21.53 16.95
N SER A 402 5.33 -21.66 16.70
CA SER A 402 4.45 -22.62 17.38
C SER A 402 4.43 -24.02 16.74
N GLY A 403 5.21 -24.25 15.67
CA GLY A 403 5.41 -25.57 15.05
C GLY A 403 4.25 -26.08 14.21
N ILE A 404 3.27 -25.23 13.85
CA ILE A 404 2.10 -25.62 13.03
C ILE A 404 2.26 -25.31 11.56
N ALA A 405 3.34 -24.68 11.14
CA ALA A 405 3.66 -24.36 9.75
C ALA A 405 4.27 -25.57 9.03
N LYS A 406 3.69 -25.97 7.89
CA LYS A 406 4.21 -27.05 7.03
C LYS A 406 5.20 -26.57 5.98
N ASN A 407 5.16 -25.28 5.62
CA ASN A 407 6.01 -24.67 4.61
C ASN A 407 6.68 -23.41 5.18
N PRO A 408 7.77 -23.55 5.96
CA PRO A 408 8.39 -22.41 6.63
C PRO A 408 9.04 -21.44 5.63
N ILE A 409 8.92 -20.13 5.90
CA ILE A 409 9.56 -19.06 5.14
C ILE A 409 11.03 -18.99 5.56
N THR A 410 11.94 -19.12 4.58
CA THR A 410 13.39 -19.03 4.79
C THR A 410 13.98 -17.69 4.38
N ASP A 411 13.37 -16.99 3.40
CA ASP A 411 13.77 -15.66 2.93
C ASP A 411 12.63 -14.66 3.15
N TRP A 412 12.75 -13.91 4.23
CA TRP A 412 11.76 -12.89 4.61
C TRP A 412 11.77 -11.68 3.66
N GLY A 413 12.92 -11.36 3.05
CA GLY A 413 13.02 -10.28 2.06
C GLY A 413 12.23 -10.62 0.79
N ALA A 414 12.42 -11.84 0.26
CA ALA A 414 11.66 -12.34 -0.88
C ALA A 414 10.16 -12.42 -0.58
N TYR A 415 9.79 -12.86 0.62
CA TYR A 415 8.40 -12.92 1.07
C TYR A 415 7.74 -11.55 1.14
N HIS A 416 8.43 -10.55 1.69
CA HIS A 416 7.93 -9.17 1.74
C HIS A 416 7.64 -8.61 0.33
N VAL A 417 8.56 -8.85 -0.61
CA VAL A 417 8.37 -8.46 -2.04
C VAL A 417 7.17 -9.19 -2.66
N GLU A 418 6.97 -10.48 -2.33
CA GLU A 418 5.82 -11.24 -2.85
C GLU A 418 4.49 -10.66 -2.33
N LEU A 419 4.40 -10.32 -1.05
CA LEU A 419 3.22 -9.68 -0.47
C LEU A 419 2.89 -8.33 -1.14
N GLN A 420 3.91 -7.51 -1.42
CA GLN A 420 3.72 -6.25 -2.13
C GLN A 420 3.16 -6.45 -3.55
N LYS A 421 3.64 -7.46 -4.27
CA LYS A 421 3.11 -7.81 -5.60
C LYS A 421 1.64 -8.20 -5.58
N ARG A 422 1.17 -8.91 -4.53
CA ARG A 422 -0.22 -9.35 -4.41
C ARG A 422 -1.24 -8.22 -4.37
N ILE A 423 -0.84 -7.06 -3.88
CA ILE A 423 -1.66 -5.84 -3.85
C ILE A 423 -1.35 -4.87 -5.00
N GLY A 424 -0.59 -5.33 -5.99
CA GLY A 424 -0.25 -4.54 -7.18
C GLY A 424 0.87 -3.52 -6.96
N ILE A 425 1.62 -3.60 -5.87
CA ILE A 425 2.75 -2.72 -5.58
C ILE A 425 4.04 -3.44 -5.97
N ASP A 426 4.45 -3.36 -7.23
CA ASP A 426 5.78 -3.83 -7.63
C ASP A 426 6.84 -2.75 -7.35
N GLN A 427 7.37 -2.74 -6.12
CA GLN A 427 8.43 -1.82 -5.70
C GLN A 427 9.85 -2.39 -5.88
N LYS A 428 9.99 -3.62 -6.35
CA LYS A 428 11.27 -4.32 -6.47
C LYS A 428 12.31 -3.49 -7.24
N PHE A 429 11.83 -2.73 -8.20
CA PHE A 429 12.65 -1.85 -9.03
C PHE A 429 13.22 -0.67 -8.20
N MET A 430 12.34 0.08 -7.48
CA MET A 430 12.80 1.22 -6.68
C MET A 430 13.55 0.82 -5.41
N ASN A 431 13.22 -0.31 -4.81
CA ASN A 431 13.93 -0.79 -3.63
C ASN A 431 15.43 -0.99 -3.91
N ARG A 432 15.80 -1.52 -5.09
CA ARG A 432 17.22 -1.63 -5.51
C ARG A 432 17.92 -0.28 -5.57
N ILE A 433 17.25 0.76 -6.07
CA ILE A 433 17.80 2.12 -6.15
C ILE A 433 17.95 2.71 -4.75
N ILE A 434 16.96 2.52 -3.89
CA ILE A 434 17.00 2.96 -2.49
C ILE A 434 18.14 2.26 -1.73
N ASP A 435 18.26 0.94 -1.87
CA ASP A 435 19.32 0.17 -1.23
C ASP A 435 20.72 0.61 -1.71
N ARG A 436 20.87 0.91 -3.01
CA ARG A 436 22.10 1.45 -3.56
C ARG A 436 22.39 2.86 -3.04
N ALA A 437 21.37 3.72 -2.94
CA ALA A 437 21.50 5.06 -2.38
C ALA A 437 22.00 5.01 -0.92
N LYS A 438 21.46 4.11 -0.09
CA LYS A 438 21.85 3.90 1.31
C LYS A 438 23.32 3.48 1.51
N GLN A 439 23.97 2.88 0.50
CA GLN A 439 25.36 2.47 0.60
C GLN A 439 26.34 3.66 0.70
N ASN A 440 26.01 4.81 0.07
CA ASN A 440 26.81 6.02 0.12
C ASN A 440 25.89 7.26 -0.05
N PRO A 441 25.17 7.68 1.01
CA PRO A 441 24.24 8.79 0.94
C PRO A 441 24.93 10.11 0.53
N LYS A 442 24.32 10.86 -0.39
CA LYS A 442 24.85 12.08 -0.95
C LYS A 442 24.07 13.31 -0.48
N ARG A 443 24.70 14.49 -0.56
CA ARG A 443 24.10 15.78 -0.22
C ARG A 443 23.14 16.21 -1.33
N VAL A 444 21.85 16.20 -1.05
CA VAL A 444 20.82 16.58 -2.00
C VAL A 444 20.21 17.92 -1.59
N VAL A 445 20.34 18.95 -2.44
CA VAL A 445 19.75 20.25 -2.18
C VAL A 445 18.32 20.31 -2.71
N PHE A 446 17.40 20.77 -1.85
CA PHE A 446 15.99 20.99 -2.15
C PHE A 446 15.68 22.49 -2.22
N ALA A 447 15.38 22.99 -3.42
CA ALA A 447 15.14 24.42 -3.64
C ALA A 447 13.80 24.93 -3.10
N GLU A 448 12.84 24.05 -2.82
CA GLU A 448 11.46 24.39 -2.43
C GLU A 448 11.11 23.87 -1.03
N ALA A 449 12.04 24.00 -0.07
CA ALA A 449 11.89 23.46 1.28
C ALA A 449 10.82 24.15 2.14
N THR A 450 10.24 25.26 1.69
CA THR A 450 9.05 25.89 2.31
C THR A 450 7.74 25.17 2.00
N HIS A 451 7.80 23.97 1.40
CA HIS A 451 6.63 23.13 1.14
C HIS A 451 6.66 21.89 2.03
N HIS A 452 5.55 21.62 2.76
CA HIS A 452 5.45 20.54 3.74
C HIS A 452 5.82 19.15 3.18
N LYS A 453 5.50 18.83 1.91
CA LYS A 453 5.87 17.55 1.28
C LYS A 453 7.37 17.36 1.14
N ILE A 454 8.12 18.44 0.86
CA ILE A 454 9.58 18.39 0.78
C ILE A 454 10.15 18.09 2.16
N LEU A 455 9.65 18.73 3.22
CA LEU A 455 10.13 18.49 4.59
C LEU A 455 9.84 17.06 5.05
N LYS A 456 8.65 16.53 4.74
CA LYS A 456 8.32 15.12 5.04
C LYS A 456 9.19 14.14 4.26
N ALA A 457 9.45 14.42 2.98
CA ALA A 457 10.36 13.60 2.18
C ALA A 457 11.79 13.66 2.73
N ALA A 458 12.26 14.86 3.14
CA ALA A 458 13.57 15.04 3.76
C ALA A 458 13.70 14.25 5.08
N GLN A 459 12.65 14.23 5.91
CA GLN A 459 12.58 13.37 7.11
C GLN A 459 12.81 11.90 6.74
N ILE A 460 12.04 11.34 5.78
CA ILE A 460 12.17 9.95 5.35
C ILE A 460 13.58 9.67 4.82
N LEU A 461 14.14 10.59 4.03
CA LEU A 461 15.48 10.44 3.46
C LEU A 461 16.58 10.35 4.54
N VAL A 462 16.42 11.12 5.63
CA VAL A 462 17.33 11.08 6.79
C VAL A 462 17.12 9.81 7.60
N ASP A 463 15.87 9.52 7.98
CA ASP A 463 15.52 8.39 8.85
C ASP A 463 15.92 7.06 8.24
N GLU A 464 15.74 6.92 6.92
CA GLU A 464 16.13 5.72 6.20
C GLU A 464 17.59 5.71 5.72
N GLY A 465 18.35 6.79 5.93
CA GLY A 465 19.74 6.89 5.51
C GLY A 465 19.94 6.93 3.99
N ILE A 466 18.96 7.45 3.23
CA ILE A 466 18.99 7.49 1.76
C ILE A 466 19.82 8.66 1.25
N ALA A 467 19.67 9.84 1.86
CA ALA A 467 20.33 11.08 1.46
C ALA A 467 20.65 11.98 2.66
N GLN A 468 21.48 13.00 2.40
CA GLN A 468 21.75 14.11 3.32
C GLN A 468 21.10 15.39 2.76
N PRO A 469 19.85 15.70 3.14
CA PRO A 469 19.14 16.86 2.60
C PRO A 469 19.76 18.20 3.01
N ILE A 470 19.81 19.15 2.07
CA ILE A 470 20.10 20.58 2.31
C ILE A 470 18.83 21.35 1.89
N LEU A 471 18.29 22.15 2.80
CA LEU A 471 17.00 22.81 2.64
C LEU A 471 17.19 24.30 2.32
N LEU A 472 16.65 24.78 1.18
CA LEU A 472 16.70 26.19 0.81
C LEU A 472 15.37 26.88 1.13
N GLY A 473 15.41 27.92 1.95
CA GLY A 473 14.24 28.74 2.29
C GLY A 473 14.44 29.56 3.55
N ASP A 474 13.41 30.32 3.92
CA ASP A 474 13.42 31.10 5.15
C ASP A 474 13.45 30.16 6.37
N PRO A 475 14.48 30.25 7.25
CA PRO A 475 14.58 29.38 8.41
C PRO A 475 13.38 29.45 9.34
N LYS A 476 12.76 30.62 9.49
CA LYS A 476 11.58 30.78 10.34
C LYS A 476 10.38 30.08 9.79
N GLU A 477 10.15 30.18 8.46
CA GLU A 477 9.07 29.48 7.77
C GLU A 477 9.27 27.97 7.83
N ILE A 478 10.48 27.49 7.52
CA ILE A 478 10.81 26.06 7.55
C ILE A 478 10.66 25.49 8.96
N GLN A 479 11.21 26.15 9.99
CA GLN A 479 11.08 25.70 11.38
C GLN A 479 9.63 25.73 11.87
N GLY A 480 8.85 26.74 11.44
CA GLY A 480 7.41 26.80 11.71
C GLY A 480 6.67 25.58 11.14
N LEU A 481 6.95 25.21 9.88
CA LEU A 481 6.37 24.02 9.24
C LEU A 481 6.86 22.71 9.88
N ILE A 482 8.13 22.62 10.28
CA ILE A 482 8.67 21.47 11.02
C ILE A 482 7.90 21.28 12.33
N ALA A 483 7.70 22.36 13.09
CA ALA A 483 6.96 22.33 14.35
C ALA A 483 5.47 22.01 14.15
N GLU A 484 4.81 22.64 13.16
CA GLU A 484 3.41 22.41 12.82
C GLU A 484 3.15 20.95 12.44
N HIS A 485 4.04 20.38 11.63
CA HIS A 485 3.94 19.00 11.18
C HIS A 485 4.61 17.99 12.12
N LYS A 486 5.13 18.44 13.29
CA LYS A 486 5.80 17.59 14.29
C LYS A 486 6.88 16.69 13.68
N LEU A 487 7.73 17.28 12.82
CA LEU A 487 8.83 16.56 12.20
C LEU A 487 10.07 16.63 13.09
N GLU A 488 10.86 15.56 13.12
CA GLU A 488 12.15 15.50 13.80
C GLU A 488 13.29 15.63 12.78
N LEU A 489 13.38 16.80 12.12
CA LEU A 489 14.28 17.03 11.00
C LEU A 489 15.42 17.95 11.43
N ASN A 490 16.63 17.40 11.43
CA ASN A 490 17.87 18.17 11.70
C ASN A 490 18.74 18.18 10.44
N CYS A 491 18.47 19.13 9.54
CA CYS A 491 19.19 19.32 8.28
C CYS A 491 19.70 20.76 8.17
N PRO A 492 20.77 21.03 7.41
CA PRO A 492 21.20 22.38 7.07
C PRO A 492 20.08 23.16 6.38
N ILE A 493 19.75 24.35 6.90
CA ILE A 493 18.79 25.27 6.29
C ILE A 493 19.58 26.51 5.84
N ILE A 494 19.53 26.81 4.55
CA ILE A 494 20.24 27.94 3.93
C ILE A 494 19.21 28.89 3.31
N TYR A 495 19.30 30.15 3.65
CA TYR A 495 18.49 31.23 3.08
C TYR A 495 19.34 32.13 2.19
N PRO A 496 19.25 32.03 0.85
CA PRO A 496 20.12 32.75 -0.08
C PRO A 496 20.20 34.27 0.19
N ARG A 497 19.09 34.88 0.63
CA ARG A 497 19.03 36.30 0.94
C ARG A 497 19.88 36.71 2.14
N HIS A 498 20.23 35.81 3.02
CA HIS A 498 21.08 36.05 4.18
C HIS A 498 22.57 35.74 3.93
N GLU A 499 22.87 35.00 2.85
CA GLU A 499 24.19 34.49 2.47
C GLU A 499 24.95 35.47 1.56
N LYS A 500 25.18 36.70 2.02
CA LYS A 500 25.74 37.78 1.19
C LYS A 500 27.06 37.40 0.50
N GLU A 501 28.03 36.90 1.26
CA GLU A 501 29.35 36.52 0.73
C GLU A 501 29.24 35.37 -0.30
N THR A 502 28.40 34.36 -0.01
CA THR A 502 28.18 33.26 -0.91
C THR A 502 27.45 33.70 -2.19
N VAL A 503 26.45 34.58 -2.06
CA VAL A 503 25.73 35.18 -3.20
C VAL A 503 26.69 35.99 -4.08
N GLU A 504 27.60 36.80 -3.53
CA GLU A 504 28.60 37.54 -4.30
C GLU A 504 29.58 36.61 -5.01
N ARG A 505 30.09 35.60 -4.33
CA ARG A 505 30.96 34.57 -4.90
C ARG A 505 30.27 33.83 -6.06
N TYR A 506 29.04 33.37 -5.85
CA TYR A 506 28.24 32.70 -6.87
C TYR A 506 27.87 33.60 -8.04
N ALA A 507 27.53 34.84 -7.78
CA ALA A 507 27.24 35.83 -8.82
C ALA A 507 28.46 36.10 -9.71
N HIS A 508 29.67 36.10 -9.13
CA HIS A 508 30.92 36.26 -9.91
C HIS A 508 31.11 35.08 -10.86
N ILE A 509 30.96 33.84 -10.36
CA ILE A 509 31.05 32.62 -11.20
C ILE A 509 30.01 32.66 -12.31
N LEU A 510 28.75 33.04 -12.02
CA LEU A 510 27.68 33.12 -13.01
C LEU A 510 27.99 34.20 -14.04
N TYR A 511 28.50 35.36 -13.62
CA TYR A 511 28.87 36.45 -14.50
C TYR A 511 29.98 36.03 -15.47
N GLU A 512 31.06 35.38 -15.01
CA GLU A 512 32.12 34.87 -15.89
C GLU A 512 31.59 33.91 -16.94
N LYS A 513 30.64 33.02 -16.57
CA LYS A 513 30.02 32.08 -17.50
C LYS A 513 29.05 32.71 -18.51
N ARG A 514 28.39 33.81 -18.16
CA ARG A 514 27.24 34.33 -18.93
C ARG A 514 27.33 35.77 -19.39
N GLN A 515 28.39 36.50 -19.06
CA GLN A 515 28.60 37.92 -19.49
C GLN A 515 28.49 38.10 -21.01
N ARG A 516 29.03 37.17 -21.81
CA ARG A 516 28.93 37.16 -23.26
C ARG A 516 27.55 36.76 -23.80
N LYS A 517 26.64 36.38 -22.92
CA LYS A 517 25.22 36.10 -23.22
C LYS A 517 24.30 37.18 -22.66
N GLY A 518 24.84 38.33 -22.30
CA GLY A 518 24.09 39.55 -21.96
C GLY A 518 23.75 39.70 -20.45
N LEU A 519 24.21 38.84 -19.56
CA LEU A 519 23.99 39.05 -18.13
C LEU A 519 24.97 40.03 -17.56
N THR A 520 24.46 41.06 -16.84
CA THR A 520 25.29 41.96 -16.03
C THR A 520 25.58 41.35 -14.68
N TYR A 521 26.64 41.84 -14.00
CA TYR A 521 26.96 41.41 -12.63
C TYR A 521 25.79 41.64 -11.65
N ARG A 522 25.09 42.79 -11.81
CA ARG A 522 23.89 43.10 -11.02
C ARG A 522 22.77 42.10 -11.23
N ASP A 523 22.57 41.64 -12.46
CA ASP A 523 21.58 40.58 -12.75
C ASP A 523 21.98 39.28 -12.09
N CYS A 524 23.27 38.92 -12.10
CA CYS A 524 23.79 37.73 -11.45
C CYS A 524 23.58 37.78 -9.91
N ILE A 525 23.80 38.87 -9.26
CA ILE A 525 23.48 39.05 -7.82
C ILE A 525 21.99 38.81 -7.57
N LYS A 526 21.11 39.37 -8.41
CA LYS A 526 19.65 39.20 -8.28
C LYS A 526 19.23 37.75 -8.51
N LEU A 527 19.79 37.10 -9.52
CA LEU A 527 19.50 35.70 -9.84
C LEU A 527 19.93 34.75 -8.70
N MET A 528 21.07 35.00 -8.06
CA MET A 528 21.55 34.21 -6.92
C MET A 528 20.66 34.30 -5.68
N GLN A 529 19.73 35.25 -5.61
CA GLN A 529 18.71 35.30 -4.56
C GLN A 529 17.52 34.35 -4.86
N ASP A 530 17.38 33.84 -6.10
CA ASP A 530 16.42 32.76 -6.41
C ASP A 530 16.98 31.43 -6.00
N ARG A 531 16.16 30.65 -5.28
CA ARG A 531 16.55 29.36 -4.70
C ARG A 531 17.00 28.33 -5.74
N ASN A 532 16.43 28.32 -6.94
CA ASN A 532 16.83 27.39 -8.01
C ASN A 532 18.19 27.74 -8.60
N TYR A 533 18.49 29.02 -8.79
CA TYR A 533 19.82 29.47 -9.21
C TYR A 533 20.87 29.20 -8.15
N PHE A 534 20.56 29.46 -6.90
CA PHE A 534 21.46 29.20 -5.77
C PHE A 534 21.75 27.71 -5.64
N ALA A 535 20.71 26.85 -5.68
CA ALA A 535 20.84 25.40 -5.61
C ALA A 535 21.67 24.83 -6.78
N ALA A 536 21.44 25.30 -8.00
CA ALA A 536 22.23 24.90 -9.16
C ALA A 536 23.72 25.30 -8.99
N MET A 537 24.00 26.45 -8.41
CA MET A 537 25.37 26.88 -8.13
C MET A 537 26.02 26.04 -7.03
N MET A 538 25.30 25.65 -5.99
CA MET A 538 25.81 24.71 -4.97
C MET A 538 26.27 23.39 -5.59
N VAL A 539 25.50 22.85 -6.54
CA VAL A 539 25.90 21.65 -7.27
C VAL A 539 27.10 21.92 -8.19
N GLU A 540 27.13 23.05 -8.87
CA GLU A 540 28.25 23.41 -9.76
C GLU A 540 29.56 23.58 -9.00
N THR A 541 29.52 24.17 -7.78
CA THR A 541 30.71 24.36 -6.93
C THR A 541 31.06 23.14 -6.08
N GLY A 542 30.22 22.10 -6.05
CA GLY A 542 30.45 20.88 -5.25
C GLY A 542 30.06 21.02 -3.78
N GLU A 543 29.30 22.03 -3.42
CA GLU A 543 28.76 22.22 -2.07
C GLU A 543 27.53 21.35 -1.82
N ALA A 544 26.85 20.92 -2.89
CA ALA A 544 25.86 19.83 -2.93
C ALA A 544 26.23 18.84 -4.05
N ASP A 545 25.81 17.59 -3.93
CA ASP A 545 26.13 16.53 -4.88
C ASP A 545 25.02 16.37 -5.93
N ALA A 546 23.78 16.70 -5.58
CA ALA A 546 22.62 16.66 -6.48
C ALA A 546 21.60 17.73 -6.14
N LEU A 547 20.77 18.12 -7.14
CA LEU A 547 19.65 19.04 -7.00
C LEU A 547 18.32 18.35 -7.29
N VAL A 548 17.32 18.56 -6.41
CA VAL A 548 15.92 18.18 -6.63
C VAL A 548 15.03 19.41 -6.46
N SER A 549 14.23 19.77 -7.47
CA SER A 549 13.30 20.91 -7.47
C SER A 549 12.15 20.70 -8.45
N GLY A 550 11.12 21.57 -8.45
CA GLY A 550 10.02 21.58 -9.44
C GLY A 550 8.66 21.17 -8.90
N LEU A 551 8.51 21.07 -7.59
CA LEU A 551 7.23 20.73 -6.97
C LEU A 551 6.15 21.80 -7.17
N THR A 552 6.54 23.08 -7.19
CA THR A 552 5.63 24.24 -7.22
C THR A 552 5.83 25.17 -8.41
N LYS A 553 6.80 24.89 -9.27
CA LYS A 553 7.13 25.69 -10.46
C LYS A 553 7.00 24.88 -11.73
N ASP A 554 6.65 25.55 -12.84
CA ASP A 554 6.61 24.93 -14.16
C ASP A 554 7.98 24.36 -14.56
N TYR A 555 7.96 23.23 -15.29
CA TYR A 555 9.15 22.50 -15.68
C TYR A 555 10.21 23.38 -16.41
N PRO A 556 9.89 24.25 -17.39
CA PRO A 556 10.86 25.12 -18.05
C PRO A 556 11.54 26.11 -17.09
N LYS A 557 10.79 26.67 -16.13
CA LYS A 557 11.32 27.61 -15.14
C LYS A 557 12.24 26.94 -14.11
N THR A 558 12.03 25.67 -13.87
CA THR A 558 12.84 24.87 -12.93
C THR A 558 14.15 24.43 -13.56
N ILE A 559 14.15 23.99 -14.82
CA ILE A 559 15.34 23.49 -15.49
C ILE A 559 16.29 24.59 -15.97
N LEU A 560 15.76 25.77 -16.34
CA LEU A 560 16.53 26.86 -16.93
C LEU A 560 17.73 27.29 -16.08
N PRO A 561 17.64 27.47 -14.74
CA PRO A 561 18.80 27.80 -13.90
C PRO A 561 19.93 26.76 -14.02
N SER A 562 19.58 25.47 -13.99
CA SER A 562 20.55 24.38 -14.11
C SER A 562 21.21 24.32 -15.48
N LEU A 563 20.47 24.54 -16.56
CA LEU A 563 21.04 24.64 -17.92
C LEU A 563 21.97 25.85 -18.08
N GLN A 564 21.65 26.95 -17.42
CA GLN A 564 22.47 28.18 -17.48
C GLN A 564 23.77 28.08 -16.68
N ILE A 565 23.79 27.37 -15.57
CA ILE A 565 24.88 27.26 -14.61
C ILE A 565 25.72 26.01 -14.86
N ILE A 566 25.10 24.86 -14.82
CA ILE A 566 25.72 23.53 -14.93
C ILE A 566 25.94 23.15 -16.41
N GLY A 567 24.89 23.31 -17.23
CA GLY A 567 24.90 22.95 -18.63
C GLY A 567 24.75 21.44 -18.88
N THR A 568 24.88 21.06 -20.16
CA THR A 568 24.81 19.68 -20.62
C THR A 568 26.12 18.93 -20.44
N ALA A 569 26.08 17.61 -20.38
CA ALA A 569 27.25 16.74 -20.37
C ALA A 569 28.10 16.91 -21.66
N PRO A 570 29.41 16.61 -21.62
CA PRO A 570 30.24 16.69 -22.82
C PRO A 570 29.69 15.82 -23.94
N GLY A 571 29.58 16.42 -25.15
CA GLY A 571 29.03 15.74 -26.35
C GLY A 571 27.50 15.67 -26.41
N VAL A 572 26.78 16.18 -25.39
CA VAL A 572 25.33 16.27 -25.36
C VAL A 572 24.89 17.69 -25.70
N ARG A 573 24.10 17.83 -26.74
CA ARG A 573 23.57 19.14 -27.17
C ARG A 573 22.25 19.48 -26.47
N ARG A 574 21.43 18.46 -26.19
CA ARG A 574 20.11 18.62 -25.56
C ARG A 574 19.90 17.60 -24.45
N VAL A 575 19.24 18.02 -23.42
CA VAL A 575 18.75 17.12 -22.35
C VAL A 575 17.45 16.45 -22.77
N ALA A 576 17.12 15.33 -22.17
CA ALA A 576 15.87 14.61 -22.39
C ALA A 576 15.23 14.22 -21.04
N GLY A 577 13.91 14.08 -21.02
CA GLY A 577 13.18 13.63 -19.83
C GLY A 577 12.61 12.23 -20.03
N MET A 578 13.07 11.29 -19.24
CA MET A 578 12.66 9.88 -19.29
C MET A 578 11.62 9.56 -18.22
N TYR A 579 10.64 8.74 -18.57
CA TYR A 579 9.75 8.08 -17.60
C TYR A 579 9.96 6.59 -17.58
N ILE A 580 9.85 6.01 -16.39
CA ILE A 580 9.75 4.57 -16.21
C ILE A 580 8.29 4.25 -15.96
N ILE A 581 7.68 3.51 -16.87
CA ILE A 581 6.27 3.11 -16.80
C ILE A 581 6.21 1.67 -16.32
N MET A 582 5.69 1.47 -15.12
CA MET A 582 5.53 0.16 -14.50
C MET A 582 4.15 -0.40 -14.78
N THR A 583 4.10 -1.58 -15.38
CA THR A 583 2.88 -2.27 -15.77
C THR A 583 2.89 -3.73 -15.35
N LYS A 584 1.76 -4.42 -15.41
CA LYS A 584 1.68 -5.87 -15.19
C LYS A 584 2.55 -6.69 -16.18
N LYS A 585 2.91 -6.11 -17.34
CA LYS A 585 3.77 -6.75 -18.36
C LYS A 585 5.25 -6.48 -18.16
N GLY A 586 5.63 -5.62 -17.21
CA GLY A 586 7.01 -5.22 -16.92
C GLY A 586 7.20 -3.71 -16.91
N ASN A 587 8.48 -3.32 -16.82
CA ASN A 587 8.90 -1.91 -16.77
C ASN A 587 9.34 -1.44 -18.16
N PHE A 588 8.84 -0.28 -18.57
CA PHE A 588 9.14 0.33 -19.87
C PHE A 588 9.75 1.72 -19.68
N PHE A 589 10.77 2.04 -20.47
CA PHE A 589 11.45 3.34 -20.47
C PHE A 589 10.95 4.18 -21.63
N PHE A 590 10.36 5.34 -21.35
CA PHE A 590 9.78 6.24 -22.35
C PHE A 590 10.65 7.49 -22.48
N GLY A 591 11.14 7.79 -23.66
CA GLY A 591 11.94 8.97 -23.98
C GLY A 591 11.49 9.67 -25.28
N ASP A 592 11.54 10.96 -25.40
CA ASP A 592 11.51 12.05 -24.43
C ASP A 592 10.07 12.44 -24.10
N CYS A 593 9.75 12.63 -22.82
CA CYS A 593 8.38 12.92 -22.41
C CYS A 593 8.17 14.36 -21.90
N THR A 594 9.23 15.20 -21.83
CA THR A 594 9.13 16.50 -21.12
C THR A 594 9.89 17.68 -21.71
N VAL A 595 10.85 17.49 -22.61
CA VAL A 595 11.78 18.55 -23.02
C VAL A 595 11.66 18.92 -24.48
N ASN A 596 11.86 17.97 -25.41
CA ASN A 596 12.02 18.26 -26.83
C ASN A 596 10.68 18.18 -27.57
N VAL A 597 10.14 19.34 -27.99
CA VAL A 597 8.79 19.42 -28.55
C VAL A 597 8.69 18.68 -29.87
N GLU A 598 9.54 19.03 -30.86
CA GLU A 598 9.56 18.42 -32.18
C GLU A 598 11.02 18.17 -32.59
N PRO A 599 11.62 17.05 -32.14
CA PRO A 599 13.01 16.73 -32.45
C PRO A 599 13.17 16.31 -33.91
N ASP A 600 14.28 16.73 -34.55
CA ASP A 600 14.71 16.19 -35.85
C ASP A 600 15.36 14.81 -35.72
N ALA A 601 15.80 14.21 -36.84
CA ALA A 601 16.40 12.86 -36.80
C ALA A 601 17.70 12.79 -35.98
N GLN A 602 18.50 13.87 -36.00
CA GLN A 602 19.74 13.95 -35.24
C GLN A 602 19.46 14.11 -33.75
N GLU A 603 18.47 14.92 -33.38
CA GLU A 603 18.02 15.14 -32.04
C GLU A 603 17.38 13.85 -31.44
N LEU A 604 16.58 13.13 -32.26
CA LEU A 604 16.08 11.79 -31.87
C LEU A 604 17.22 10.80 -31.61
N THR A 605 18.28 10.85 -32.40
CA THR A 605 19.47 10.01 -32.18
C THR A 605 20.09 10.28 -30.78
N GLU A 606 20.18 11.54 -30.38
CA GLU A 606 20.66 11.90 -29.03
C GLU A 606 19.72 11.42 -27.94
N ILE A 607 18.39 11.60 -28.10
CA ILE A 607 17.35 11.13 -27.18
C ILE A 607 17.42 9.60 -27.02
N ILE A 608 17.58 8.85 -28.12
CA ILE A 608 17.76 7.39 -28.10
C ILE A 608 18.98 7.02 -27.23
N GLY A 609 20.12 7.67 -27.49
CA GLY A 609 21.35 7.40 -26.75
C GLY A 609 21.23 7.70 -25.25
N LEU A 610 20.59 8.84 -24.89
CA LEU A 610 20.33 9.22 -23.52
C LEU A 610 19.38 8.23 -22.83
N THR A 611 18.26 7.89 -23.45
CA THR A 611 17.27 6.97 -22.87
C THR A 611 17.86 5.56 -22.71
N ALA A 612 18.66 5.09 -23.67
CA ALA A 612 19.36 3.80 -23.56
C ALA A 612 20.35 3.78 -22.40
N ARG A 613 21.11 4.87 -22.18
CA ARG A 613 21.98 5.00 -20.99
C ARG A 613 21.16 5.04 -19.70
N GLY A 614 20.02 5.75 -19.71
CA GLY A 614 19.09 5.78 -18.61
C GLY A 614 18.57 4.38 -18.23
N ALA A 615 18.21 3.53 -19.20
CA ALA A 615 17.83 2.15 -18.92
C ALA A 615 18.98 1.32 -18.29
N LYS A 616 20.21 1.49 -18.82
CA LYS A 616 21.41 0.84 -18.26
C LYS A 616 21.74 1.29 -16.83
N PHE A 617 21.50 2.54 -16.50
CA PHE A 617 21.64 3.05 -15.13
C PHE A 617 20.81 2.24 -14.13
N PHE A 618 19.67 1.71 -14.56
CA PHE A 618 18.80 0.85 -13.78
C PHE A 618 19.09 -0.65 -13.95
N ASP A 619 20.26 -1.01 -14.45
CA ASP A 619 20.70 -2.39 -14.72
C ASP A 619 19.78 -3.15 -15.69
N ILE A 620 19.15 -2.42 -16.63
CA ILE A 620 18.27 -2.99 -17.67
C ILE A 620 18.96 -2.83 -19.04
N GLU A 621 19.13 -3.94 -19.75
CA GLU A 621 19.62 -3.88 -21.14
C GLU A 621 18.54 -3.29 -22.05
N PRO A 622 18.78 -2.12 -22.71
CA PRO A 622 17.81 -1.45 -23.51
C PRO A 622 17.54 -2.20 -24.82
N ARG A 623 16.27 -2.45 -25.12
CA ARG A 623 15.74 -2.91 -26.40
C ARG A 623 14.83 -1.82 -26.93
N VAL A 624 15.38 -1.03 -27.84
CA VAL A 624 14.83 0.25 -28.25
C VAL A 624 13.91 0.12 -29.46
N ALA A 625 12.65 0.55 -29.33
CA ALA A 625 11.74 0.75 -30.45
C ALA A 625 11.55 2.24 -30.72
N VAL A 626 11.83 2.69 -31.94
CA VAL A 626 11.54 4.07 -32.37
C VAL A 626 10.16 4.08 -33.02
N LEU A 627 9.21 4.68 -32.33
CA LEU A 627 7.78 4.57 -32.63
C LEU A 627 7.32 5.49 -33.77
N SER A 628 6.39 4.97 -34.53
CA SER A 628 5.71 5.69 -35.64
C SER A 628 4.32 5.07 -35.85
N TYR A 629 3.54 5.65 -36.76
CA TYR A 629 2.33 5.03 -37.31
C TYR A 629 2.62 4.07 -38.48
N SER A 630 3.89 3.89 -38.85
CA SER A 630 4.38 3.04 -39.93
C SER A 630 5.19 1.86 -39.34
N ASN A 631 5.31 0.76 -40.08
CA ASN A 631 6.18 -0.37 -39.76
C ASN A 631 7.19 -0.55 -40.88
N PHE A 632 8.48 -0.29 -40.64
CA PHE A 632 9.61 -0.57 -41.53
C PHE A 632 9.41 -0.03 -42.97
N GLY A 633 8.85 1.19 -43.09
CA GLY A 633 8.63 1.83 -44.39
C GLY A 633 7.28 1.52 -45.03
N SER A 634 6.33 0.93 -44.30
CA SER A 634 4.97 0.67 -44.81
C SER A 634 4.19 1.94 -45.21
N SER A 635 4.61 3.09 -44.67
CA SER A 635 4.08 4.40 -44.98
C SER A 635 5.17 5.43 -45.24
N LYS A 636 4.94 6.38 -46.12
CA LYS A 636 5.77 7.56 -46.36
C LYS A 636 5.30 8.73 -45.55
N GLY A 637 6.17 9.64 -45.18
CA GLY A 637 5.84 10.88 -44.47
C GLY A 637 6.95 11.32 -43.53
N ASP A 638 6.86 12.56 -43.06
CA ASP A 638 7.93 13.21 -42.28
C ASP A 638 8.28 12.43 -41.00
N ILE A 639 7.27 11.90 -40.29
CA ILE A 639 7.49 11.14 -39.05
C ILE A 639 8.16 9.78 -39.31
N PRO A 640 7.65 8.89 -40.21
CA PRO A 640 8.33 7.66 -40.56
C PRO A 640 9.75 7.86 -41.08
N ASP A 641 9.94 8.86 -41.97
CA ASP A 641 11.23 9.14 -42.58
C ASP A 641 12.26 9.63 -41.55
N LYS A 642 11.84 10.53 -40.65
CA LYS A 642 12.63 11.01 -39.51
C LYS A 642 13.04 9.88 -38.58
N THR A 643 12.09 8.99 -38.20
CA THR A 643 12.35 7.91 -37.28
C THR A 643 13.26 6.84 -37.88
N ARG A 644 13.10 6.47 -39.14
CA ARG A 644 14.01 5.56 -39.87
C ARG A 644 15.43 6.11 -39.96
N GLU A 645 15.55 7.41 -40.27
CA GLU A 645 16.86 8.06 -40.37
C GLU A 645 17.57 8.07 -39.01
N ALA A 646 16.84 8.35 -37.90
CA ALA A 646 17.41 8.26 -36.56
C ALA A 646 17.90 6.82 -36.23
N VAL A 647 17.11 5.79 -36.53
CA VAL A 647 17.51 4.39 -36.35
C VAL A 647 18.75 4.05 -37.18
N ARG A 648 18.80 4.51 -38.46
CA ARG A 648 19.96 4.29 -39.33
C ARG A 648 21.24 4.88 -38.74
N ILE A 649 21.18 6.13 -38.25
CA ILE A 649 22.31 6.84 -37.65
C ILE A 649 22.76 6.09 -36.36
N VAL A 650 21.82 5.68 -35.50
CA VAL A 650 22.15 4.96 -34.26
C VAL A 650 22.78 3.60 -34.56
N LYS A 651 22.27 2.83 -35.52
CA LYS A 651 22.86 1.53 -35.91
C LYS A 651 24.31 1.68 -36.43
N GLN A 652 24.60 2.79 -37.09
CA GLN A 652 25.96 3.10 -37.55
C GLN A 652 26.93 3.46 -36.39
N ASN A 653 26.46 4.30 -35.45
CA ASN A 653 27.28 4.85 -34.39
C ASN A 653 27.38 3.89 -33.17
N HIS A 654 26.35 3.06 -32.95
CA HIS A 654 26.19 2.15 -31.80
C HIS A 654 25.73 0.75 -32.27
N PRO A 655 26.57 -0.01 -33.00
CA PRO A 655 26.17 -1.28 -33.61
C PRO A 655 25.73 -2.37 -32.63
N ASN A 656 26.13 -2.25 -31.35
CA ASN A 656 25.76 -3.20 -30.29
C ASN A 656 24.43 -2.86 -29.61
N LEU A 657 23.79 -1.72 -29.89
CA LEU A 657 22.49 -1.37 -29.31
C LEU A 657 21.38 -2.15 -30.03
N ILE A 658 20.59 -2.87 -29.27
CA ILE A 658 19.39 -3.54 -29.81
C ILE A 658 18.34 -2.46 -30.08
N ILE A 659 18.20 -2.10 -31.35
CA ILE A 659 17.27 -1.04 -31.80
C ILE A 659 16.64 -1.39 -33.12
N ASP A 660 15.36 -1.04 -33.27
CA ASP A 660 14.66 -1.08 -34.56
C ASP A 660 13.53 -0.04 -34.67
N GLY A 661 13.04 0.17 -35.88
CA GLY A 661 12.00 1.12 -36.25
C GLY A 661 12.24 1.69 -37.66
N ASP A 662 11.32 2.42 -38.25
CA ASP A 662 10.02 2.85 -37.70
C ASP A 662 9.09 1.66 -37.41
N ILE A 663 8.41 1.67 -36.25
CA ILE A 663 7.57 0.56 -35.81
C ILE A 663 6.36 1.07 -35.02
N GLN A 664 5.18 0.45 -35.23
CA GLN A 664 3.99 0.76 -34.43
C GLN A 664 4.09 0.17 -33.01
N ALA A 665 3.48 0.86 -32.04
CA ALA A 665 3.59 0.48 -30.63
C ALA A 665 3.04 -0.93 -30.32
N ASN A 666 1.94 -1.35 -30.96
CA ASN A 666 1.37 -2.69 -30.82
C ASN A 666 2.32 -3.77 -31.36
N VAL A 667 3.01 -3.52 -32.45
CA VAL A 667 4.01 -4.43 -33.02
C VAL A 667 5.25 -4.48 -32.14
N ALA A 668 5.76 -3.32 -31.69
CA ALA A 668 6.94 -3.23 -30.81
C ALA A 668 6.80 -4.00 -29.50
N LEU A 669 5.57 -4.10 -28.96
CA LEU A 669 5.24 -4.72 -27.69
C LEU A 669 4.69 -6.16 -27.79
N ASN A 670 4.51 -6.69 -29.01
CA ASN A 670 4.00 -8.05 -29.25
C ASN A 670 5.03 -8.90 -29.99
N THR A 671 5.75 -9.73 -29.24
CA THR A 671 6.83 -10.56 -29.77
C THR A 671 6.35 -11.63 -30.74
N GLU A 672 5.13 -12.16 -30.59
CA GLU A 672 4.57 -13.17 -31.48
C GLU A 672 4.24 -12.53 -32.85
N LEU A 673 3.58 -11.39 -32.83
CA LEU A 673 3.29 -10.63 -34.03
C LEU A 673 4.57 -10.21 -34.78
N GLN A 674 5.64 -9.85 -34.05
CA GLN A 674 6.92 -9.54 -34.66
C GLN A 674 7.58 -10.76 -35.28
N LYS A 675 7.57 -11.93 -34.62
CA LYS A 675 8.11 -13.18 -35.15
C LYS A 675 7.40 -13.62 -36.44
N GLU A 676 6.10 -13.44 -36.46
CA GLU A 676 5.29 -13.82 -37.63
C GLU A 676 5.46 -12.86 -38.79
N MET A 677 5.33 -11.55 -38.57
CA MET A 677 5.30 -10.55 -39.66
C MET A 677 6.65 -9.91 -39.96
N TYR A 678 7.52 -9.79 -38.97
CA TYR A 678 8.80 -9.08 -39.07
C TYR A 678 9.97 -9.83 -38.40
N PRO A 679 10.23 -11.09 -38.79
CA PRO A 679 11.25 -11.95 -38.15
C PRO A 679 12.67 -11.39 -38.27
N PHE A 680 12.90 -10.44 -39.22
CA PHE A 680 14.17 -9.72 -39.39
C PHE A 680 14.42 -8.64 -38.34
N SER A 681 13.40 -8.22 -37.59
CA SER A 681 13.56 -7.18 -36.59
C SER A 681 14.47 -7.63 -35.45
N ALA A 682 15.38 -6.74 -35.02
CA ALA A 682 16.21 -6.95 -33.85
C ALA A 682 15.41 -7.16 -32.55
N LEU A 683 14.15 -6.71 -32.54
CA LEU A 683 13.23 -6.80 -31.39
C LEU A 683 12.38 -8.09 -31.36
N SER A 684 12.42 -8.90 -32.44
CA SER A 684 11.55 -10.06 -32.60
C SER A 684 11.73 -11.16 -31.55
N LYS A 685 12.89 -11.22 -30.88
CA LYS A 685 13.18 -12.26 -29.86
C LYS A 685 12.52 -11.99 -28.52
N GLU A 686 12.64 -10.77 -28.00
CA GLU A 686 12.27 -10.41 -26.62
C GLU A 686 11.36 -9.17 -26.51
N GLY A 687 11.00 -8.53 -27.63
CA GLY A 687 10.22 -7.29 -27.67
C GLY A 687 10.97 -6.06 -27.14
N ALA A 688 10.37 -4.89 -27.30
CA ALA A 688 10.91 -3.63 -26.78
C ALA A 688 10.63 -3.44 -25.29
N ASN A 689 11.60 -2.85 -24.58
CA ASN A 689 11.43 -2.31 -23.24
C ASN A 689 11.72 -0.81 -23.13
N THR A 690 12.24 -0.22 -24.22
CA THR A 690 12.57 1.21 -24.31
C THR A 690 11.87 1.78 -25.54
N LEU A 691 10.97 2.74 -25.33
CA LEU A 691 10.14 3.30 -26.37
C LEU A 691 10.50 4.77 -26.60
N ILE A 692 10.89 5.10 -27.82
CA ILE A 692 11.21 6.47 -28.25
C ILE A 692 10.08 6.99 -29.13
N PHE A 693 9.52 8.11 -28.73
CA PHE A 693 8.41 8.74 -29.41
C PHE A 693 8.90 9.77 -30.44
N PRO A 694 8.13 9.98 -31.54
CA PRO A 694 8.55 10.89 -32.60
C PRO A 694 8.55 12.36 -32.16
N ASN A 695 7.78 12.72 -31.15
CA ASN A 695 7.71 14.06 -30.57
C ASN A 695 7.12 14.05 -29.16
N LEU A 696 7.21 15.20 -28.49
CA LEU A 696 6.74 15.37 -27.11
C LEU A 696 5.25 15.12 -26.95
N THR A 697 4.42 15.53 -27.92
CA THR A 697 2.97 15.38 -27.85
C THR A 697 2.59 13.89 -27.76
N ALA A 698 3.16 13.07 -28.66
CA ALA A 698 2.91 11.62 -28.67
C ALA A 698 3.34 10.95 -27.35
N ALA A 699 4.53 11.29 -26.85
CA ALA A 699 5.05 10.74 -25.59
C ALA A 699 4.20 11.13 -24.38
N ASN A 700 3.87 12.43 -24.25
CA ASN A 700 3.12 12.98 -23.13
C ASN A 700 1.70 12.41 -23.05
N ILE A 701 1.01 12.31 -24.19
CA ILE A 701 -0.32 11.69 -24.26
C ILE A 701 -0.24 10.21 -23.89
N ALA A 702 0.72 9.46 -24.47
CA ALA A 702 0.84 8.02 -24.26
C ALA A 702 1.05 7.65 -22.78
N TYR A 703 2.02 8.27 -22.08
CA TYR A 703 2.26 7.89 -20.70
C TYR A 703 1.10 8.27 -19.77
N LYS A 704 0.47 9.44 -19.99
CA LYS A 704 -0.69 9.87 -19.20
C LYS A 704 -1.90 8.96 -19.39
N LEU A 705 -2.20 8.54 -20.63
CA LEU A 705 -3.27 7.57 -20.89
C LEU A 705 -3.00 6.23 -20.22
N LEU A 706 -1.75 5.75 -20.23
CA LEU A 706 -1.38 4.52 -19.54
C LEU A 706 -1.55 4.63 -18.02
N MET A 707 -1.26 5.78 -17.42
CA MET A 707 -1.49 6.03 -16.00
C MET A 707 -2.99 6.05 -15.66
N GLU A 708 -3.76 6.88 -16.36
CA GLU A 708 -5.17 7.16 -16.03
C GLU A 708 -6.10 5.99 -16.38
N ILE A 709 -5.91 5.38 -17.56
CA ILE A 709 -6.78 4.32 -18.08
C ILE A 709 -6.16 2.94 -17.86
N GLY A 710 -4.84 2.82 -18.04
CA GLY A 710 -4.13 1.54 -17.95
C GLY A 710 -3.75 1.14 -16.54
N GLY A 711 -3.94 2.01 -15.54
CA GLY A 711 -3.54 1.75 -14.15
C GLY A 711 -2.03 1.52 -13.98
N ALA A 712 -1.20 2.06 -14.88
CA ALA A 712 0.24 2.00 -14.77
C ALA A 712 0.76 3.03 -13.75
N GLU A 713 1.84 2.70 -13.04
CA GLU A 713 2.58 3.66 -12.23
C GLU A 713 3.74 4.25 -13.06
N ALA A 714 4.03 5.55 -12.88
CA ALA A 714 5.12 6.22 -13.56
C ALA A 714 6.13 6.79 -12.56
N ILE A 715 7.42 6.59 -12.83
CA ILE A 715 8.52 7.23 -12.09
C ILE A 715 9.19 8.22 -13.05
N GLY A 716 9.25 9.48 -12.65
CA GLY A 716 9.86 10.52 -13.46
C GLY A 716 9.20 11.89 -13.26
N PRO A 717 9.59 12.89 -14.06
CA PRO A 717 10.62 12.78 -15.10
C PRO A 717 12.04 12.66 -14.55
N ILE A 718 12.83 11.76 -15.11
CA ILE A 718 14.25 11.63 -14.85
C ILE A 718 14.98 12.43 -15.92
N LEU A 719 15.67 13.47 -15.51
CA LEU A 719 16.39 14.35 -16.43
C LEU A 719 17.72 13.70 -16.84
N LEU A 720 17.92 13.53 -18.12
CA LEU A 720 19.07 12.90 -18.72
C LEU A 720 19.96 13.91 -19.46
N GLY A 721 21.27 13.70 -19.43
CA GLY A 721 22.22 14.47 -20.22
C GLY A 721 22.69 15.79 -19.60
N MET A 722 22.41 16.04 -18.32
CA MET A 722 23.03 17.13 -17.59
C MET A 722 24.49 16.83 -17.25
N LYS A 723 25.33 17.89 -17.11
CA LYS A 723 26.74 17.74 -16.73
C LYS A 723 26.92 17.26 -15.30
N LYS A 724 25.98 17.53 -14.41
CA LYS A 724 25.95 17.11 -13.00
C LYS A 724 24.54 16.69 -12.59
N PRO A 725 24.35 15.91 -11.51
CA PRO A 725 23.05 15.39 -11.10
C PRO A 725 22.01 16.47 -10.77
N VAL A 726 21.01 16.56 -11.61
CA VAL A 726 19.85 17.47 -11.45
C VAL A 726 18.59 16.73 -11.86
N HIS A 727 17.61 16.69 -10.97
CA HIS A 727 16.32 16.07 -11.26
C HIS A 727 15.16 17.00 -10.93
N VAL A 728 14.13 16.94 -11.76
CA VAL A 728 12.99 17.85 -11.69
C VAL A 728 11.74 17.08 -11.32
N LEU A 729 11.01 17.55 -10.29
CA LEU A 729 9.72 17.01 -9.88
C LEU A 729 8.60 17.48 -10.81
N GLN A 730 7.46 16.79 -10.78
CA GLN A 730 6.22 17.30 -11.36
C GLN A 730 5.46 18.18 -10.36
N LEU A 731 4.65 19.08 -10.89
CA LEU A 731 3.68 19.83 -10.11
C LEU A 731 2.77 18.85 -9.33
N GLY A 732 2.73 19.02 -8.02
CA GLY A 732 1.88 18.19 -7.17
C GLY A 732 2.41 16.80 -6.82
N SER A 733 3.67 16.46 -7.15
CA SER A 733 4.30 15.18 -6.76
C SER A 733 4.00 14.80 -5.32
N SER A 734 3.77 13.51 -5.09
CA SER A 734 3.59 12.92 -3.77
C SER A 734 4.92 12.83 -3.01
N ILE A 735 4.86 12.66 -1.70
CA ILE A 735 6.06 12.48 -0.86
C ILE A 735 6.88 11.27 -1.35
N ARG A 736 6.23 10.17 -1.73
CA ARG A 736 6.90 8.97 -2.25
C ARG A 736 7.64 9.25 -3.56
N GLU A 737 7.05 10.00 -4.49
CA GLU A 737 7.72 10.41 -5.73
C GLU A 737 8.92 11.29 -5.46
N ILE A 738 8.85 12.21 -4.48
CA ILE A 738 9.97 13.04 -4.06
C ILE A 738 11.10 12.16 -3.50
N VAL A 739 10.80 11.20 -2.62
CA VAL A 739 11.79 10.26 -2.08
C VAL A 739 12.42 9.41 -3.20
N ASN A 740 11.61 8.91 -4.13
CA ASN A 740 12.10 8.12 -5.27
C ASN A 740 13.06 8.92 -6.16
N ILE A 741 12.68 10.16 -6.52
CA ILE A 741 13.54 11.04 -7.33
C ILE A 741 14.81 11.42 -6.57
N ALA A 742 14.73 11.67 -5.26
CA ALA A 742 15.90 11.94 -4.43
C ALA A 742 16.85 10.71 -4.35
N ALA A 743 16.32 9.50 -4.22
CA ALA A 743 17.12 8.27 -4.27
C ALA A 743 17.83 8.09 -5.63
N ILE A 744 17.12 8.38 -6.74
CA ILE A 744 17.72 8.40 -8.08
C ILE A 744 18.83 9.45 -8.15
N ALA A 745 18.60 10.66 -7.64
CA ALA A 745 19.60 11.73 -7.62
C ALA A 745 20.85 11.35 -6.81
N VAL A 746 20.69 10.64 -5.69
CA VAL A 746 21.82 10.10 -4.92
C VAL A 746 22.63 9.07 -5.73
N VAL A 747 21.95 8.11 -6.37
CA VAL A 747 22.64 7.09 -7.18
C VAL A 747 23.32 7.74 -8.39
N ASP A 748 22.69 8.73 -9.02
CA ASP A 748 23.30 9.49 -10.10
C ASP A 748 24.57 10.24 -9.63
N ALA A 749 24.54 10.85 -8.44
CA ALA A 749 25.72 11.48 -7.83
C ALA A 749 26.83 10.46 -7.50
N GLN A 750 26.49 9.27 -7.04
CA GLN A 750 27.45 8.18 -6.81
C GLN A 750 28.16 7.74 -8.10
N LEU A 751 27.40 7.69 -9.21
CA LEU A 751 27.93 7.33 -10.52
C LEU A 751 28.71 8.46 -11.17
N PHE A 752 28.29 9.72 -10.92
CA PHE A 752 29.03 10.90 -11.36
C PHE A 752 30.48 10.88 -10.88
N GLU A 753 30.73 10.52 -9.61
CA GLU A 753 32.08 10.35 -9.04
C GLU A 753 32.91 9.29 -9.81
N LYS A 754 32.25 8.31 -10.46
CA LYS A 754 32.87 7.26 -11.25
C LYS A 754 32.91 7.55 -12.75
N ASN A 755 32.53 8.77 -13.17
CA ASN A 755 32.33 9.18 -14.58
C ASN A 755 31.31 8.31 -15.35
N GLN A 756 30.27 7.81 -14.70
CA GLN A 756 29.24 6.90 -15.25
C GLN A 756 27.80 7.42 -15.06
N HIS A 757 27.58 8.70 -14.77
CA HIS A 757 26.25 9.29 -14.55
C HIS A 757 25.38 9.36 -15.83
N ILE A 758 24.09 9.59 -15.68
CA ILE A 758 23.05 9.57 -16.73
C ILE A 758 22.84 10.91 -17.48
#